data_f38a4a55d1dd39eb2b86a0beead7e15a
#
_entry.id   f38a4a55d1dd39eb2b86a0beead7e15a
#
_cell.length_a   1.000
_cell.length_b   1.000
_cell.length_c   1.000
_cell.angle_alpha   90.00
_cell.angle_beta   90.00
_cell.angle_gamma   90.00
#
_symmetry.space_group_name_H-M   'P 1'
#
loop_
_entity.id
_entity.type
_entity.pdbx_description
1 polymer ?
#
loop_
_entity_poly.entity_id
_entity_poly.type
_entity_poly.pdbx_seq_one_letter_code
_entity_poly.pdbx_strand_id
1 'polypeptide(L)'
;MQQPDEVTLTIDGKEVAVPKGTLVLHAAQKLGIDVPTFCYNNKMDPLGACRMCLVSIEKQKGFPPACATPVAPGMIVTTKSEAVEKTRKSMLEFLLINHPLDCPICDKGGECPLQNLTFKFGPGRSRFVENKRRFQKHLQVGPQIVLDRERCILCQLCVRFMEDIVDDAQLVMINRGDSTEIGTFPGRPLDSVFSGNVTDICPVGALTSQSYRFQSRPWDLAHTPSVCPTCPVGCNIDVNTRRGQLMRLTPRENITVDDGWLCDIGRYGTLSWARYERVTSPLIKKNGHFLPASWDEALQAAEHGLRAARTGGTLAGLASARGTNEELYLFGRLLRGGLRTPHLDTLNGSRGGTATLGGAPIAAIEDADAIVLVDADPIARQMVLHLRLTKQAKRRGIQPVIISNDDTGLDKFAGAKLSFQPTNLSATVRALADAVRAARAGLNPAAAPRTGSDDLRSGQSGAAAQTDVAAPATSDTAAGPQTDGQRTDDQAAPGHAHGIAGALAGLSDAVSNLAETVTNAVPGLTHHESQEGPAGQTAQTGAATVSAGAGAQATAARPEAILAAGQLLATAKRGLVVYDERVLDEPDGQATLDAIRDLEALLAELDTLPTARVLALSKDTNSRGAAEMGVAPAVLPGGRPISDLEWFNEVQSSWGLPMLNETGLDAAGILRAAAGGELDGLFLMDTDPIMEWPDEDVAREALARVPFLLAQTALLTPSAQQADVILPAAGVFEESGSLTNLEGRVQTLGRAVEIPGEARDGWDILAELSNRFGVVQTYESAAVVSQEIADTLRLSAWQALGQFPEREPAPEQRELVTAGGGA
;
A
#
# COMPACT_ATOMS: atom_id res chain seq x y z
N MET A 1 26.51 22.02 -5.39
CA MET A 1 25.69 22.17 -4.16
C MET A 1 26.47 23.09 -3.22
N GLN A 2 25.93 24.24 -2.85
CA GLN A 2 26.47 25.03 -1.75
C GLN A 2 26.36 24.18 -0.49
N GLN A 3 27.44 24.00 0.25
CA GLN A 3 27.40 23.38 1.58
C GLN A 3 26.37 24.16 2.41
N PRO A 4 25.43 23.49 3.09
CA PRO A 4 24.51 24.20 3.96
C PRO A 4 25.30 24.95 5.02
N ASP A 5 24.93 26.22 5.32
CA ASP A 5 25.51 27.02 6.40
C ASP A 5 25.46 26.18 7.69
N GLU A 6 26.60 25.68 8.13
CA GLU A 6 26.70 24.90 9.36
C GLU A 6 26.72 25.82 10.57
N VAL A 7 26.03 25.42 11.62
CA VAL A 7 25.98 26.08 12.90
C VAL A 7 26.63 25.19 13.95
N THR A 8 27.66 25.71 14.61
CA THR A 8 28.34 25.02 15.72
C THR A 8 27.75 25.46 17.04
N LEU A 9 27.41 24.49 17.91
CA LEU A 9 26.91 24.71 19.25
C LEU A 9 27.48 23.67 20.22
N THR A 10 27.34 23.92 21.50
CA THR A 10 27.78 23.02 22.58
C THR A 10 26.59 22.49 23.35
N ILE A 11 26.49 21.15 23.50
CA ILE A 11 25.41 20.48 24.28
C ILE A 11 26.07 19.61 25.35
N ASP A 12 25.78 19.85 26.62
CA ASP A 12 26.37 19.14 27.77
C ASP A 12 27.90 19.04 27.68
N GLY A 13 28.56 20.15 27.24
CA GLY A 13 30.00 20.22 27.08
C GLY A 13 30.58 19.58 25.81
N LYS A 14 29.76 18.99 24.95
CA LYS A 14 30.17 18.42 23.67
C LYS A 14 29.82 19.36 22.52
N GLU A 15 30.78 19.61 21.64
CA GLU A 15 30.59 20.43 20.46
C GLU A 15 29.97 19.62 19.31
N VAL A 16 29.04 20.24 18.57
CA VAL A 16 28.39 19.65 17.41
C VAL A 16 28.13 20.70 16.34
N ALA A 17 28.41 20.34 15.07
CA ALA A 17 28.08 21.14 13.90
C ALA A 17 26.87 20.50 13.20
N VAL A 18 25.87 21.31 12.88
CA VAL A 18 24.63 20.91 12.23
C VAL A 18 24.16 21.99 11.26
N PRO A 19 23.38 21.65 10.22
CA PRO A 19 22.81 22.64 9.32
C PRO A 19 21.98 23.69 10.04
N LYS A 20 22.02 24.92 9.55
CA LYS A 20 21.21 26.04 10.07
C LYS A 20 19.72 25.67 10.02
N GLY A 21 18.99 25.98 11.09
CA GLY A 21 17.56 25.62 11.21
C GLY A 21 17.31 24.28 11.88
N THR A 22 18.35 23.45 12.10
CA THR A 22 18.23 22.22 12.89
C THR A 22 17.71 22.52 14.29
N LEU A 23 16.84 21.66 14.83
CA LEU A 23 16.34 21.82 16.20
C LEU A 23 17.37 21.33 17.23
N VAL A 24 17.39 21.94 18.40
CA VAL A 24 18.26 21.52 19.52
C VAL A 24 18.07 20.03 19.85
N LEU A 25 16.85 19.52 19.74
CA LEU A 25 16.55 18.08 19.91
C LEU A 25 17.38 17.22 18.96
N HIS A 26 17.39 17.55 17.66
CA HIS A 26 18.14 16.77 16.65
C HIS A 26 19.67 16.90 16.82
N ALA A 27 20.13 18.09 17.18
CA ALA A 27 21.55 18.28 17.50
C ALA A 27 21.97 17.44 18.70
N ALA A 28 21.11 17.32 19.74
CA ALA A 28 21.33 16.45 20.88
C ALA A 28 21.37 14.98 20.49
N GLN A 29 20.42 14.54 19.66
CA GLN A 29 20.35 13.16 19.14
C GLN A 29 21.61 12.79 18.34
N LYS A 30 22.16 13.72 17.55
CA LYS A 30 23.43 13.51 16.82
C LYS A 30 24.61 13.22 17.76
N LEU A 31 24.55 13.69 18.97
CA LEU A 31 25.54 13.45 20.04
C LEU A 31 25.21 12.21 20.90
N GLY A 32 24.15 11.48 20.60
CA GLY A 32 23.67 10.38 21.45
C GLY A 32 23.04 10.84 22.76
N ILE A 33 22.61 12.12 22.86
CA ILE A 33 21.97 12.66 24.05
C ILE A 33 20.46 12.52 23.90
N ASP A 34 19.85 11.71 24.75
CA ASP A 34 18.40 11.48 24.81
C ASP A 34 17.70 12.64 25.54
N VAL A 35 16.84 13.35 24.81
CA VAL A 35 15.96 14.40 25.35
C VAL A 35 14.52 13.94 25.23
N PRO A 36 13.81 13.68 26.35
CA PRO A 36 12.50 13.04 26.34
C PRO A 36 11.41 13.91 25.70
N THR A 37 10.50 13.28 24.97
CA THR A 37 9.35 13.93 24.33
C THR A 37 8.10 13.08 24.40
N PHE A 38 6.90 13.71 24.32
CA PHE A 38 5.63 13.01 24.07
C PHE A 38 4.89 13.55 22.85
N CYS A 39 4.97 14.85 22.59
CA CYS A 39 4.20 15.51 21.51
C CYS A 39 5.02 15.73 20.24
N TYR A 40 6.23 15.21 20.18
CA TYR A 40 7.12 15.36 19.04
C TYR A 40 7.15 14.08 18.20
N ASN A 41 7.11 14.27 16.90
CA ASN A 41 7.38 13.27 15.89
C ASN A 41 8.17 13.94 14.77
N ASN A 42 9.23 13.29 14.27
CA ASN A 42 10.14 13.86 13.26
C ASN A 42 9.48 14.09 11.88
N LYS A 43 8.30 13.51 11.66
CA LYS A 43 7.53 13.65 10.42
C LYS A 43 6.45 14.73 10.46
N MET A 44 6.27 15.38 11.61
CA MET A 44 5.29 16.45 11.83
C MET A 44 5.99 17.71 12.33
N ASP A 45 5.39 18.87 12.12
CA ASP A 45 5.92 20.12 12.62
C ASP A 45 5.97 20.14 14.16
N PRO A 46 6.96 20.80 14.78
CA PRO A 46 7.08 20.83 16.23
C PRO A 46 5.92 21.57 16.91
N LEU A 47 5.31 20.95 17.93
CA LEU A 47 4.25 21.57 18.72
C LEU A 47 4.76 22.19 20.05
N GLY A 48 5.70 21.51 20.71
CA GLY A 48 6.22 21.97 22.01
C GLY A 48 5.24 21.93 23.19
N ALA A 49 4.11 21.19 23.08
CA ALA A 49 3.02 21.21 24.06
C ALA A 49 3.31 20.43 25.35
N CYS A 50 3.94 19.25 25.28
CA CYS A 50 4.14 18.36 26.44
C CYS A 50 5.20 18.85 27.44
N ARG A 51 6.08 19.73 27.02
CA ARG A 51 7.15 20.35 27.83
C ARG A 51 8.12 19.36 28.48
N MET A 52 8.21 18.12 27.99
CA MET A 52 9.19 17.15 28.48
C MET A 52 10.62 17.44 27.99
N CYS A 53 10.75 18.04 26.81
CA CYS A 53 12.02 18.32 26.17
C CYS A 53 12.67 19.66 26.60
N LEU A 54 12.26 20.22 27.74
CA LEU A 54 12.83 21.49 28.24
C LEU A 54 14.31 21.32 28.52
N VAL A 55 15.12 22.33 28.10
CA VAL A 55 16.56 22.42 28.28
C VAL A 55 16.92 23.79 28.80
N SER A 56 18.11 23.92 29.40
CA SER A 56 18.67 25.22 29.76
C SER A 56 19.58 25.71 28.64
N ILE A 57 19.42 26.96 28.22
CA ILE A 57 20.30 27.59 27.23
C ILE A 57 20.94 28.80 27.90
N GLU A 58 22.28 28.87 27.81
CA GLU A 58 23.01 29.96 28.42
C GLU A 58 22.54 31.33 27.92
N LYS A 59 22.44 32.31 28.79
CA LYS A 59 21.93 33.65 28.49
C LYS A 59 20.45 33.76 28.10
N GLN A 60 19.69 32.65 28.12
CA GLN A 60 18.23 32.66 27.93
C GLN A 60 17.52 32.50 29.28
N LYS A 61 16.44 33.27 29.49
CA LYS A 61 15.57 33.10 30.67
C LYS A 61 14.62 31.92 30.47
N GLY A 62 14.48 31.05 31.48
CA GLY A 62 13.59 29.95 31.50
C GLY A 62 14.16 28.71 30.80
N PHE A 63 13.26 27.77 30.44
CA PHE A 63 13.63 26.48 29.84
C PHE A 63 12.89 26.34 28.51
N PRO A 64 13.51 26.67 27.37
CA PRO A 64 12.91 26.48 26.06
C PRO A 64 12.77 24.99 25.71
N PRO A 65 11.75 24.61 24.88
CA PRO A 65 11.56 23.23 24.42
C PRO A 65 12.56 22.91 23.30
N ALA A 66 13.44 21.93 23.51
CA ALA A 66 14.43 21.52 22.53
C ALA A 66 13.81 21.07 21.18
N CYS A 67 12.60 20.51 21.21
CA CYS A 67 11.91 20.05 20.01
C CYS A 67 11.33 21.17 19.13
N ALA A 68 11.35 22.42 19.58
CA ALA A 68 10.83 23.58 18.85
C ALA A 68 11.79 24.77 18.85
N THR A 69 13.04 24.58 19.30
CA THR A 69 14.05 25.65 19.38
C THR A 69 15.11 25.39 18.31
N PRO A 70 15.22 26.25 17.28
CA PRO A 70 16.31 26.17 16.31
C PRO A 70 17.66 26.45 16.94
N VAL A 71 18.72 25.81 16.44
CA VAL A 71 20.08 26.06 16.86
C VAL A 71 20.57 27.46 16.43
N ALA A 72 21.46 28.05 17.23
CA ALA A 72 22.14 29.30 16.89
C ALA A 72 23.67 29.16 17.10
N PRO A 73 24.50 29.94 16.36
CA PRO A 73 25.96 29.90 16.49
C PRO A 73 26.40 30.17 17.92
N GLY A 74 27.28 29.30 18.43
CA GLY A 74 27.84 29.45 19.80
C GLY A 74 26.85 29.21 20.93
N MET A 75 25.66 28.62 20.63
CA MET A 75 24.66 28.27 21.65
C MET A 75 25.24 27.24 22.62
N ILE A 76 25.07 27.45 23.91
CA ILE A 76 25.45 26.49 24.95
C ILE A 76 24.19 25.95 25.61
N VAL A 77 23.97 24.64 25.45
CA VAL A 77 22.76 23.93 25.90
C VAL A 77 23.13 22.94 26.99
N THR A 78 22.37 22.93 28.09
CA THR A 78 22.50 21.95 29.16
C THR A 78 21.19 21.14 29.25
N THR A 79 21.31 19.84 29.05
CA THR A 79 20.18 18.90 29.07
C THR A 79 20.02 18.20 30.42
N LYS A 80 21.08 18.18 31.26
CA LYS A 80 21.15 17.44 32.54
C LYS A 80 21.64 18.41 33.63
N SER A 81 20.79 19.26 34.15
CA SER A 81 21.03 20.04 35.35
C SER A 81 19.94 19.79 36.38
N GLU A 82 20.20 19.98 37.65
CA GLU A 82 19.21 19.83 38.72
C GLU A 82 17.91 20.62 38.43
N ALA A 83 18.04 21.81 37.87
CA ALA A 83 16.93 22.65 37.49
C ALA A 83 16.09 22.06 36.32
N VAL A 84 16.78 21.52 35.28
CA VAL A 84 16.10 20.82 34.16
C VAL A 84 15.42 19.55 34.64
N GLU A 85 16.08 18.74 35.45
CA GLU A 85 15.53 17.51 36.02
C GLU A 85 14.29 17.77 36.90
N LYS A 86 14.39 18.77 37.77
CA LYS A 86 13.24 19.24 38.59
C LYS A 86 12.07 19.67 37.71
N THR A 87 12.34 20.35 36.61
CA THR A 87 11.30 20.79 35.66
C THR A 87 10.64 19.61 34.96
N ARG A 88 11.42 18.66 34.47
CA ARG A 88 10.88 17.41 33.86
C ARG A 88 10.04 16.62 34.85
N LYS A 89 10.50 16.50 36.08
CA LYS A 89 9.76 15.84 37.15
C LYS A 89 8.40 16.51 37.40
N SER A 90 8.37 17.86 37.42
CA SER A 90 7.12 18.60 37.54
C SER A 90 6.18 18.43 36.35
N MET A 91 6.71 18.37 35.12
CA MET A 91 5.89 18.12 33.92
C MET A 91 5.27 16.72 33.96
N LEU A 92 6.00 15.71 34.40
CA LEU A 92 5.42 14.37 34.60
C LEU A 92 4.35 14.36 35.68
N GLU A 93 4.56 15.06 36.80
CA GLU A 93 3.53 15.21 37.83
C GLU A 93 2.23 15.79 37.22
N PHE A 94 2.30 16.86 36.41
CA PHE A 94 1.13 17.44 35.73
C PHE A 94 0.46 16.42 34.80
N LEU A 95 1.19 15.65 34.02
CA LEU A 95 0.64 14.62 33.16
C LEU A 95 -0.04 13.48 33.94
N LEU A 96 0.48 13.16 35.14
CA LEU A 96 -0.02 12.08 35.99
C LEU A 96 -1.18 12.46 36.89
N ILE A 97 -1.42 13.77 37.15
CA ILE A 97 -2.47 14.26 38.06
C ILE A 97 -3.83 13.59 37.75
N ASN A 98 -4.27 13.63 36.51
CA ASN A 98 -5.55 13.06 36.10
C ASN A 98 -5.41 11.70 35.41
N HIS A 99 -4.21 11.24 35.14
CA HIS A 99 -3.99 9.95 34.47
C HIS A 99 -4.49 8.80 35.38
N PRO A 100 -5.36 7.88 34.88
CA PRO A 100 -5.94 6.82 35.71
C PRO A 100 -4.91 5.77 36.07
N LEU A 101 -5.16 5.03 37.17
CA LEU A 101 -4.33 3.88 37.62
C LEU A 101 -4.70 2.60 36.84
N ASP A 102 -4.79 2.72 35.53
CA ASP A 102 -5.29 1.66 34.64
C ASP A 102 -4.18 0.76 34.06
N CYS A 103 -2.91 0.93 34.44
CA CYS A 103 -1.82 0.14 33.83
C CYS A 103 -2.08 -1.36 33.79
N PRO A 104 -2.66 -2.02 34.82
CA PRO A 104 -2.96 -3.43 34.77
C PRO A 104 -4.01 -3.83 33.71
N ILE A 105 -4.88 -2.91 33.31
CA ILE A 105 -5.95 -3.11 32.32
C ILE A 105 -5.77 -2.28 31.05
N CYS A 106 -4.61 -1.64 30.88
CA CYS A 106 -4.30 -0.83 29.72
C CYS A 106 -3.45 -1.60 28.71
N ASP A 107 -3.89 -1.71 27.46
CA ASP A 107 -3.15 -2.45 26.41
C ASP A 107 -1.77 -1.88 26.12
N LYS A 108 -1.55 -0.56 26.35
CA LYS A 108 -0.24 0.07 26.22
C LYS A 108 0.70 -0.25 27.40
N GLY A 109 0.22 -0.97 28.44
CA GLY A 109 1.04 -1.34 29.58
C GLY A 109 2.19 -2.25 29.18
N GLY A 110 3.44 -1.82 29.42
CA GLY A 110 4.67 -2.50 29.02
C GLY A 110 5.34 -1.93 27.77
N GLU A 111 4.62 -1.17 26.94
CA GLU A 111 5.15 -0.43 25.76
C GLU A 111 4.76 1.07 25.83
N CYS A 112 4.59 1.60 27.05
CA CYS A 112 4.03 2.93 27.27
C CYS A 112 5.15 3.95 27.54
N PRO A 113 5.38 4.92 26.64
CA PRO A 113 6.35 6.00 26.87
C PRO A 113 6.12 6.77 28.17
N LEU A 114 4.84 6.96 28.60
CA LEU A 114 4.57 7.62 29.87
C LEU A 114 5.07 6.81 31.06
N GLN A 115 4.92 5.48 31.07
CA GLN A 115 5.51 4.62 32.09
C GLN A 115 7.02 4.75 32.11
N ASN A 116 7.67 4.56 30.95
CA ASN A 116 9.13 4.56 30.83
C ASN A 116 9.74 5.89 31.29
N LEU A 117 9.18 7.02 30.84
CA LEU A 117 9.67 8.34 31.25
C LEU A 117 9.35 8.66 32.71
N THR A 118 8.24 8.11 33.25
CA THR A 118 7.91 8.25 34.68
C THR A 118 8.92 7.49 35.55
N PHE A 119 9.34 6.30 35.15
CA PHE A 119 10.40 5.56 35.83
C PHE A 119 11.74 6.32 35.79
N LYS A 120 12.10 6.87 34.62
CA LYS A 120 13.39 7.51 34.39
C LYS A 120 13.49 8.88 35.06
N PHE A 121 12.43 9.70 35.02
CA PHE A 121 12.46 11.11 35.42
C PHE A 121 11.37 11.50 36.44
N GLY A 122 10.44 10.64 36.76
CA GLY A 122 9.25 10.98 37.54
C GLY A 122 9.48 11.09 39.03
N PRO A 123 8.48 11.59 39.77
CA PRO A 123 8.47 11.53 41.23
C PRO A 123 8.20 10.10 41.69
N GLY A 124 8.89 9.65 42.72
CA GLY A 124 8.66 8.35 43.34
C GLY A 124 7.33 8.23 44.12
N ARG A 125 6.66 9.37 44.36
CA ARG A 125 5.38 9.48 45.09
C ARG A 125 4.49 10.50 44.47
N SER A 126 3.18 10.19 44.42
CA SER A 126 2.16 11.19 44.09
C SER A 126 1.92 12.11 45.30
N ARG A 127 1.83 13.41 45.04
CA ARG A 127 1.42 14.44 46.02
C ARG A 127 -0.03 14.85 45.86
N PHE A 128 -0.68 14.34 44.83
CA PHE A 128 -2.08 14.67 44.48
C PHE A 128 -3.02 13.85 45.37
N VAL A 129 -3.88 14.52 46.08
CA VAL A 129 -4.83 13.94 47.05
C VAL A 129 -6.29 14.09 46.67
N GLU A 130 -6.58 14.95 45.67
CA GLU A 130 -7.93 15.16 45.14
C GLU A 130 -8.37 14.02 44.21
N ASN A 131 -9.66 13.99 43.90
CA ASN A 131 -10.21 13.05 42.94
C ASN A 131 -9.73 13.36 41.52
N LYS A 132 -9.30 12.32 40.81
CA LYS A 132 -8.99 12.40 39.37
C LYS A 132 -10.26 12.67 38.56
N ARG A 133 -10.13 13.38 37.47
CA ARG A 133 -11.22 13.62 36.51
C ARG A 133 -11.75 12.29 35.97
N ARG A 134 -13.05 12.29 35.67
CA ARG A 134 -13.73 11.17 35.06
C ARG A 134 -14.33 11.57 33.72
N PHE A 135 -14.05 10.77 32.71
CA PHE A 135 -14.61 10.87 31.37
C PHE A 135 -15.27 9.57 30.99
N GLN A 136 -16.11 9.61 29.97
CA GLN A 136 -16.63 8.39 29.37
C GLN A 136 -15.46 7.57 28.77
N LYS A 137 -15.37 6.32 29.22
CA LYS A 137 -14.35 5.37 28.73
C LYS A 137 -14.87 4.55 27.58
N HIS A 138 -13.92 3.96 26.83
CA HIS A 138 -14.19 2.94 25.81
C HIS A 138 -15.15 3.45 24.70
N LEU A 139 -14.87 4.65 24.18
CA LEU A 139 -15.60 5.19 23.06
C LEU A 139 -15.09 4.54 21.78
N GLN A 140 -15.94 3.81 21.07
CA GLN A 140 -15.63 3.38 19.72
C GLN A 140 -15.76 4.60 18.80
N VAL A 141 -14.62 5.12 18.35
CA VAL A 141 -14.57 6.33 17.51
C VAL A 141 -14.54 6.00 16.02
N GLY A 142 -14.39 4.73 15.68
CA GLY A 142 -14.39 4.20 14.32
C GLY A 142 -14.42 2.67 14.34
N PRO A 143 -14.40 2.00 13.19
CA PRO A 143 -14.49 0.54 13.12
C PRO A 143 -13.29 -0.16 13.77
N GLN A 144 -12.12 0.46 13.76
CA GLN A 144 -10.87 -0.15 14.21
C GLN A 144 -10.35 0.40 15.54
N ILE A 145 -10.82 1.58 15.97
CA ILE A 145 -10.19 2.35 17.04
C ILE A 145 -11.13 2.61 18.22
N VAL A 146 -10.62 2.33 19.42
CA VAL A 146 -11.27 2.66 20.69
C VAL A 146 -10.50 3.75 21.41
N LEU A 147 -11.20 4.80 21.86
CA LEU A 147 -10.65 5.93 22.59
C LEU A 147 -11.02 5.83 24.09
N ASP A 148 -10.02 5.94 24.95
CA ASP A 148 -10.17 6.17 26.39
C ASP A 148 -9.66 7.58 26.74
N ARG A 149 -10.56 8.52 26.93
CA ARG A 149 -10.24 9.91 27.19
C ARG A 149 -9.52 10.15 28.51
N GLU A 150 -9.77 9.33 29.54
CA GLU A 150 -9.07 9.45 30.82
C GLU A 150 -7.58 9.19 30.71
N ARG A 151 -7.16 8.33 29.77
CA ARG A 151 -5.74 8.01 29.54
C ARG A 151 -5.03 9.04 28.65
N CYS A 152 -5.78 9.91 27.98
CA CYS A 152 -5.22 10.89 27.05
C CYS A 152 -4.41 11.95 27.81
N ILE A 153 -3.18 12.22 27.32
CA ILE A 153 -2.30 13.28 27.84
C ILE A 153 -2.30 14.54 26.95
N LEU A 154 -3.24 14.63 26.01
CA LEU A 154 -3.43 15.77 25.10
C LEU A 154 -2.16 16.17 24.32
N CYS A 155 -1.35 15.20 23.92
CA CYS A 155 -0.12 15.43 23.16
C CYS A 155 -0.38 15.83 21.70
N GLN A 156 -1.60 15.65 21.19
CA GLN A 156 -2.08 16.00 19.85
C GLN A 156 -1.39 15.26 18.68
N LEU A 157 -0.60 14.23 18.93
CA LEU A 157 0.03 13.47 17.82
C LEU A 157 -1.01 12.89 16.86
N CYS A 158 -2.11 12.32 17.40
CA CYS A 158 -3.17 11.70 16.59
C CYS A 158 -3.95 12.73 15.75
N VAL A 159 -4.27 13.89 16.31
CA VAL A 159 -4.96 14.98 15.59
C VAL A 159 -4.07 15.47 14.45
N ARG A 160 -2.81 15.76 14.75
CA ARG A 160 -1.85 16.26 13.76
C ARG A 160 -1.47 15.20 12.72
N PHE A 161 -1.46 13.94 13.08
CA PHE A 161 -1.29 12.87 12.11
C PHE A 161 -2.41 12.89 11.07
N MET A 162 -3.67 12.97 11.52
CA MET A 162 -4.82 13.03 10.62
C MET A 162 -4.81 14.30 9.77
N GLU A 163 -4.40 15.45 10.34
CA GLU A 163 -4.37 16.74 9.66
C GLU A 163 -3.12 16.93 8.77
N ASP A 164 -1.91 16.69 9.31
CA ASP A 164 -0.66 17.03 8.63
C ASP A 164 -0.23 15.96 7.64
N ILE A 165 -0.43 14.65 7.98
CA ILE A 165 0.06 13.52 7.20
C ILE A 165 -1.03 12.95 6.30
N VAL A 166 -2.21 12.63 6.86
CA VAL A 166 -3.31 12.04 6.10
C VAL A 166 -4.07 13.07 5.28
N ASP A 167 -4.09 14.33 5.73
CA ASP A 167 -4.87 15.43 5.16
C ASP A 167 -6.39 15.20 5.20
N ASP A 168 -6.83 14.51 6.27
CA ASP A 168 -8.23 14.25 6.60
C ASP A 168 -8.43 14.36 8.12
N ALA A 169 -8.85 15.52 8.59
CA ALA A 169 -8.94 15.88 10.01
C ALA A 169 -10.13 15.21 10.70
N GLN A 170 -10.20 13.89 10.75
CA GLN A 170 -11.26 13.14 11.41
C GLN A 170 -11.15 13.15 12.95
N LEU A 171 -9.95 13.32 13.51
CA LEU A 171 -9.74 13.54 14.93
C LEU A 171 -9.48 15.02 15.20
N VAL A 172 -10.16 15.57 16.19
CA VAL A 172 -10.09 16.99 16.52
C VAL A 172 -9.99 17.22 18.02
N MET A 173 -9.49 18.41 18.39
CA MET A 173 -9.57 18.92 19.75
C MET A 173 -10.97 19.48 19.98
N ILE A 174 -11.66 18.99 21.00
CA ILE A 174 -12.98 19.43 21.42
C ILE A 174 -12.83 20.24 22.71
N ASN A 175 -13.59 21.30 22.87
CA ASN A 175 -13.54 22.20 24.00
C ASN A 175 -12.17 22.94 24.13
N ARG A 176 -11.98 23.60 25.27
CA ARG A 176 -10.73 24.34 25.56
C ARG A 176 -10.43 24.35 27.06
N GLY A 177 -9.18 24.72 27.38
CA GLY A 177 -8.71 24.81 28.76
C GLY A 177 -8.69 23.42 29.41
N ASP A 178 -9.24 23.35 30.60
CA ASP A 178 -9.25 22.11 31.40
C ASP A 178 -10.25 21.09 30.89
N SER A 179 -11.24 21.50 30.12
CA SER A 179 -12.25 20.63 29.52
C SER A 179 -11.86 20.09 28.14
N THR A 180 -10.64 20.39 27.70
CA THR A 180 -10.16 19.92 26.38
C THR A 180 -10.12 18.39 26.32
N GLU A 181 -10.62 17.81 25.23
CA GLU A 181 -10.59 16.39 24.93
C GLU A 181 -10.37 16.12 23.44
N ILE A 182 -9.99 14.90 23.11
CA ILE A 182 -9.91 14.44 21.72
C ILE A 182 -11.20 13.72 21.36
N GLY A 183 -11.65 13.91 20.15
CA GLY A 183 -12.83 13.21 19.63
C GLY A 183 -13.00 13.36 18.14
N THR A 184 -14.10 12.85 17.62
CA THR A 184 -14.57 13.01 16.25
C THR A 184 -15.76 13.97 16.21
N PHE A 185 -16.05 14.52 15.05
CA PHE A 185 -17.29 15.27 14.86
C PHE A 185 -18.50 14.34 15.00
N PRO A 186 -19.64 14.84 15.54
CA PRO A 186 -20.87 14.06 15.58
C PRO A 186 -21.23 13.51 14.19
N GLY A 187 -21.52 12.21 14.10
CA GLY A 187 -21.88 11.55 12.85
C GLY A 187 -20.73 11.32 11.86
N ARG A 188 -19.50 11.64 12.23
CA ARG A 188 -18.29 11.34 11.42
C ARG A 188 -17.36 10.46 12.22
N PRO A 189 -17.33 9.14 11.98
CA PRO A 189 -16.40 8.23 12.63
C PRO A 189 -14.97 8.45 12.12
N LEU A 190 -14.00 7.87 12.83
CA LEU A 190 -12.61 7.71 12.38
C LEU A 190 -12.55 6.48 11.49
N ASP A 191 -12.83 6.63 10.20
CA ASP A 191 -12.90 5.56 9.20
C ASP A 191 -11.81 5.66 8.12
N SER A 192 -10.87 6.57 8.29
CA SER A 192 -9.71 6.68 7.40
C SER A 192 -8.95 5.37 7.29
N VAL A 193 -8.52 5.04 6.08
CA VAL A 193 -7.67 3.86 5.79
C VAL A 193 -6.28 3.91 6.45
N PHE A 194 -6.00 4.95 7.23
CA PHE A 194 -4.77 5.12 8.03
C PHE A 194 -5.04 5.20 9.53
N SER A 195 -6.27 4.92 9.96
CA SER A 195 -6.71 5.08 11.34
C SER A 195 -5.85 4.29 12.34
N GLY A 196 -5.34 3.13 11.95
CA GLY A 196 -4.51 2.27 12.79
C GLY A 196 -3.21 2.92 13.28
N ASN A 197 -2.63 3.85 12.50
CA ASN A 197 -1.39 4.53 12.89
C ASN A 197 -1.55 5.39 14.16
N VAL A 198 -2.76 5.85 14.47
CA VAL A 198 -2.98 6.63 15.71
C VAL A 198 -2.72 5.80 16.97
N THR A 199 -2.83 4.47 16.91
CA THR A 199 -2.50 3.59 18.03
C THR A 199 -1.00 3.47 18.26
N ASP A 200 -0.21 3.48 17.17
CA ASP A 200 1.24 3.37 17.24
C ASP A 200 1.86 4.65 17.79
N ILE A 201 1.45 5.80 17.23
CA ILE A 201 1.99 7.12 17.62
C ILE A 201 1.47 7.63 18.95
N CYS A 202 0.36 7.08 19.48
CA CYS A 202 -0.16 7.46 20.77
C CYS A 202 0.79 7.03 21.90
N PRO A 203 1.36 7.98 22.68
CA PRO A 203 2.35 7.64 23.71
C PRO A 203 1.73 6.99 24.96
N VAL A 204 0.41 6.80 24.98
CA VAL A 204 -0.34 6.22 26.09
C VAL A 204 -1.45 5.31 25.56
N GLY A 205 -2.14 4.57 26.43
CA GLY A 205 -3.24 3.69 26.04
C GLY A 205 -4.58 4.39 25.85
N ALA A 206 -4.56 5.64 25.34
CA ALA A 206 -5.77 6.39 25.03
C ALA A 206 -6.42 5.90 23.72
N LEU A 207 -5.63 5.65 22.70
CA LEU A 207 -6.08 5.07 21.43
C LEU A 207 -5.56 3.63 21.33
N THR A 208 -6.46 2.69 21.13
CA THR A 208 -6.17 1.26 21.09
C THR A 208 -6.91 0.58 19.95
N SER A 209 -6.30 -0.47 19.38
CA SER A 209 -6.92 -1.27 18.32
C SER A 209 -8.06 -2.13 18.88
N GLN A 210 -9.22 -2.06 18.23
CA GLN A 210 -10.40 -2.85 18.58
C GLN A 210 -10.09 -4.36 18.54
N SER A 211 -9.41 -4.83 17.52
CA SER A 211 -9.11 -6.24 17.29
C SER A 211 -8.06 -6.80 18.23
N TYR A 212 -7.08 -5.97 18.64
CA TYR A 212 -5.99 -6.42 19.52
C TYR A 212 -6.31 -6.24 21.02
N ARG A 213 -7.26 -5.40 21.35
CA ARG A 213 -7.56 -5.01 22.72
C ARG A 213 -7.77 -6.21 23.65
N PHE A 214 -7.02 -6.24 24.76
CA PHE A 214 -7.03 -7.27 25.79
C PHE A 214 -6.55 -8.67 25.34
N GLN A 215 -5.93 -8.80 24.16
CA GLN A 215 -5.47 -10.09 23.64
C GLN A 215 -4.14 -10.54 24.26
N SER A 216 -3.19 -9.61 24.39
CA SER A 216 -1.84 -9.94 24.85
C SER A 216 -1.14 -8.77 25.54
N ARG A 217 -0.03 -9.08 26.21
CA ARG A 217 0.93 -8.10 26.72
C ARG A 217 2.14 -8.04 25.80
N PRO A 218 2.83 -6.88 25.69
CA PRO A 218 3.99 -6.75 24.80
C PRO A 218 5.09 -7.78 25.07
N TRP A 219 5.35 -8.11 26.32
CA TRP A 219 6.37 -9.10 26.73
C TRP A 219 5.98 -10.56 26.45
N ASP A 220 4.71 -10.84 26.13
CA ASP A 220 4.22 -12.17 25.72
C ASP A 220 4.28 -12.36 24.20
N LEU A 221 4.66 -11.31 23.46
CA LEU A 221 4.68 -11.32 21.99
C LEU A 221 6.04 -11.73 21.47
N ALA A 222 6.05 -12.62 20.49
CA ALA A 222 7.15 -12.80 19.57
C ALA A 222 7.02 -11.78 18.41
N HIS A 223 8.14 -11.26 17.94
CA HIS A 223 8.22 -10.29 16.87
C HIS A 223 8.99 -10.89 15.71
N THR A 224 8.36 -11.02 14.55
CA THR A 224 9.00 -11.53 13.33
C THR A 224 8.97 -10.45 12.27
N PRO A 225 10.15 -9.95 11.85
CA PRO A 225 10.23 -9.02 10.72
C PRO A 225 9.72 -9.67 9.43
N SER A 226 8.85 -8.95 8.71
CA SER A 226 8.27 -9.43 7.46
C SER A 226 7.86 -8.25 6.56
N VAL A 227 7.17 -8.56 5.47
CA VAL A 227 6.64 -7.60 4.50
C VAL A 227 5.13 -7.73 4.45
N CYS A 228 4.43 -6.61 4.26
CA CYS A 228 2.98 -6.59 4.12
C CYS A 228 2.56 -7.26 2.80
N PRO A 229 1.68 -8.27 2.84
CA PRO A 229 1.30 -9.04 1.66
C PRO A 229 0.08 -8.47 0.92
N THR A 230 -0.32 -7.23 1.21
CA THR A 230 -1.60 -6.70 0.70
C THR A 230 -1.46 -6.03 -0.65
N CYS A 231 -0.35 -5.31 -0.89
CA CYS A 231 -0.15 -4.56 -2.13
C CYS A 231 1.33 -4.43 -2.49
N PRO A 232 1.66 -4.07 -3.73
CA PRO A 232 3.04 -4.08 -4.23
C PRO A 232 3.95 -2.97 -3.68
N VAL A 233 3.48 -2.12 -2.78
CA VAL A 233 4.36 -1.17 -2.06
C VAL A 233 5.41 -1.92 -1.24
N GLY A 234 5.04 -3.06 -0.64
CA GLY A 234 5.97 -3.86 0.16
C GLY A 234 6.31 -3.19 1.49
N CYS A 235 5.33 -2.61 2.20
CA CYS A 235 5.56 -2.00 3.51
C CYS A 235 6.19 -2.98 4.48
N ASN A 236 7.20 -2.52 5.22
CA ASN A 236 7.86 -3.33 6.23
C ASN A 236 7.01 -3.45 7.48
N ILE A 237 6.83 -4.66 7.99
CA ILE A 237 6.02 -4.92 9.17
C ILE A 237 6.76 -5.83 10.18
N ASP A 238 6.36 -5.72 11.44
CA ASP A 238 6.61 -6.74 12.45
C ASP A 238 5.32 -7.52 12.69
N VAL A 239 5.39 -8.82 12.44
CA VAL A 239 4.30 -9.77 12.71
C VAL A 239 4.41 -10.16 14.18
N ASN A 240 3.43 -9.77 14.97
CA ASN A 240 3.42 -10.06 16.41
C ASN A 240 2.54 -11.28 16.68
N THR A 241 3.16 -12.32 17.24
CA THR A 241 2.48 -13.57 17.57
C THR A 241 2.55 -13.89 19.06
N ARG A 242 1.58 -14.68 19.54
CA ARG A 242 1.56 -15.24 20.87
C ARG A 242 1.15 -16.69 20.80
N ARG A 243 2.02 -17.60 21.26
CA ARG A 243 1.77 -19.05 21.23
C ARG A 243 1.38 -19.55 19.83
N GLY A 244 2.07 -19.08 18.81
CA GLY A 244 1.80 -19.45 17.42
C GLY A 244 0.58 -18.79 16.79
N GLN A 245 -0.15 -17.91 17.50
CA GLN A 245 -1.31 -17.21 16.98
C GLN A 245 -0.95 -15.77 16.60
N LEU A 246 -1.42 -15.33 15.43
CA LEU A 246 -1.25 -13.96 14.95
C LEU A 246 -2.10 -12.99 15.81
N MET A 247 -1.45 -12.00 16.43
CA MET A 247 -2.08 -11.05 17.33
C MET A 247 -2.28 -9.68 16.70
N ARG A 248 -1.23 -9.10 16.11
CA ARG A 248 -1.27 -7.79 15.46
C ARG A 248 -0.13 -7.64 14.48
N LEU A 249 -0.29 -6.70 13.55
CA LEU A 249 0.77 -6.22 12.67
C LEU A 249 1.12 -4.78 13.05
N THR A 250 2.41 -4.49 13.16
CA THR A 250 2.92 -3.14 13.45
C THR A 250 3.88 -2.69 12.36
N PRO A 251 3.91 -1.38 12.02
CA PRO A 251 4.86 -0.89 11.03
C PRO A 251 6.28 -1.01 11.57
N ARG A 252 7.19 -1.44 10.71
CA ARG A 252 8.64 -1.43 10.94
C ARG A 252 9.23 -0.43 9.96
N GLU A 253 9.63 0.73 10.48
CA GLU A 253 10.00 1.89 9.69
C GLU A 253 11.02 1.59 8.60
N ASN A 254 10.65 1.86 7.35
CA ASN A 254 11.53 1.92 6.20
C ASN A 254 11.29 3.23 5.45
N ILE A 255 12.16 4.22 5.67
CA ILE A 255 12.01 5.58 5.11
C ILE A 255 11.93 5.55 3.58
N THR A 256 12.60 4.60 2.92
CA THR A 256 12.62 4.50 1.46
C THR A 256 11.38 3.86 0.87
N VAL A 257 10.65 3.03 1.63
CA VAL A 257 9.46 2.31 1.15
C VAL A 257 8.17 2.90 1.71
N ASP A 258 7.97 2.81 3.02
CA ASP A 258 6.68 3.11 3.69
C ASP A 258 6.69 4.39 4.53
N ASP A 259 7.85 5.03 4.68
CA ASP A 259 8.02 6.19 5.57
C ASP A 259 7.51 5.89 7.00
N GLY A 260 7.50 4.61 7.42
CA GLY A 260 7.07 4.13 8.73
C GLY A 260 5.55 4.16 8.96
N TRP A 261 4.74 4.22 7.90
CA TRP A 261 3.29 4.18 7.96
C TRP A 261 2.75 2.87 7.41
N LEU A 262 1.62 2.42 7.96
CA LEU A 262 0.93 1.21 7.51
C LEU A 262 -0.56 1.51 7.32
N CYS A 263 -1.13 1.15 6.18
CA CYS A 263 -2.56 1.31 5.96
C CYS A 263 -3.39 0.29 6.75
N ASP A 264 -4.66 0.58 6.96
CA ASP A 264 -5.56 -0.27 7.74
C ASP A 264 -5.89 -1.59 7.02
N ILE A 265 -5.85 -1.59 5.68
CA ILE A 265 -6.01 -2.84 4.91
C ILE A 265 -4.83 -3.77 5.18
N GLY A 266 -3.59 -3.27 5.12
CA GLY A 266 -2.41 -4.04 5.48
C GLY A 266 -2.39 -4.48 6.94
N ARG A 267 -2.88 -3.63 7.85
CA ARG A 267 -2.87 -3.88 9.30
C ARG A 267 -3.94 -4.85 9.76
N TYR A 268 -5.17 -4.71 9.26
CA TYR A 268 -6.36 -5.43 9.75
C TYR A 268 -6.90 -6.46 8.75
N GLY A 269 -6.79 -6.18 7.43
CA GLY A 269 -7.27 -7.08 6.40
C GLY A 269 -6.56 -8.43 6.42
N THR A 270 -5.25 -8.40 6.59
CA THR A 270 -4.43 -9.63 6.68
C THR A 270 -4.66 -10.43 7.97
N LEU A 271 -5.15 -9.82 9.05
CA LEU A 271 -5.50 -10.54 10.28
C LEU A 271 -6.73 -11.44 10.09
N SER A 272 -7.61 -11.12 9.15
CA SER A 272 -8.78 -11.93 8.84
C SER A 272 -8.43 -13.23 8.12
N TRP A 273 -7.31 -13.25 7.40
CA TRP A 273 -6.84 -14.42 6.66
C TRP A 273 -6.70 -15.67 7.54
N ALA A 274 -6.19 -15.54 8.76
CA ALA A 274 -6.07 -16.64 9.72
C ALA A 274 -7.42 -17.25 10.17
N ARG A 275 -8.55 -16.69 9.73
CA ARG A 275 -9.91 -17.17 10.06
C ARG A 275 -10.56 -17.98 8.94
N TYR A 276 -9.95 -18.04 7.74
CA TYR A 276 -10.48 -18.83 6.64
C TYR A 276 -10.25 -20.31 6.86
N GLU A 277 -11.11 -21.14 6.24
CA GLU A 277 -10.95 -22.58 6.25
C GLU A 277 -9.65 -23.00 5.58
N ARG A 278 -8.79 -23.64 6.35
CA ARG A 278 -7.47 -24.08 5.94
C ARG A 278 -7.52 -25.49 5.39
N VAL A 279 -6.82 -25.73 4.28
CA VAL A 279 -6.49 -27.07 3.84
C VAL A 279 -5.27 -27.53 4.63
N THR A 280 -5.45 -28.52 5.50
CA THR A 280 -4.43 -29.01 6.44
C THR A 280 -3.89 -30.39 6.13
N SER A 281 -4.46 -31.07 5.14
CA SER A 281 -3.99 -32.36 4.63
C SER A 281 -4.26 -32.46 3.14
N PRO A 282 -3.47 -33.24 2.38
CA PRO A 282 -3.75 -33.46 0.96
C PRO A 282 -5.12 -34.07 0.74
N LEU A 283 -5.82 -33.61 -0.30
CA LEU A 283 -7.16 -34.06 -0.62
C LEU A 283 -7.22 -34.60 -2.06
N ILE A 284 -7.89 -35.75 -2.24
CA ILE A 284 -8.19 -36.33 -3.55
C ILE A 284 -9.70 -36.45 -3.72
N LYS A 285 -10.24 -35.98 -4.84
CA LYS A 285 -11.67 -36.07 -5.16
C LYS A 285 -12.01 -37.45 -5.69
N LYS A 286 -12.87 -38.18 -5.01
CA LYS A 286 -13.39 -39.49 -5.41
C LYS A 286 -14.91 -39.49 -5.37
N ASN A 287 -15.56 -39.79 -6.48
CA ASN A 287 -17.02 -39.78 -6.59
C ASN A 287 -17.68 -38.45 -6.18
N GLY A 288 -16.99 -37.31 -6.50
CA GLY A 288 -17.49 -35.98 -6.19
C GLY A 288 -17.22 -35.48 -4.76
N HIS A 289 -16.55 -36.28 -3.92
CA HIS A 289 -16.22 -35.93 -2.53
C HIS A 289 -14.72 -35.93 -2.30
N PHE A 290 -14.23 -34.98 -1.53
CA PHE A 290 -12.85 -34.95 -1.08
C PHE A 290 -12.59 -35.98 0.01
N LEU A 291 -11.54 -36.73 -0.15
CA LEU A 291 -11.03 -37.65 0.88
C LEU A 291 -9.59 -37.25 1.22
N PRO A 292 -9.26 -37.19 2.53
CA PRO A 292 -7.87 -37.02 2.94
C PRO A 292 -6.99 -38.14 2.37
N ALA A 293 -5.80 -37.79 1.91
CA ALA A 293 -4.82 -38.70 1.37
C ALA A 293 -3.44 -38.43 1.98
N SER A 294 -2.56 -39.41 1.93
CA SER A 294 -1.16 -39.16 2.23
C SER A 294 -0.51 -38.29 1.15
N TRP A 295 0.59 -37.63 1.47
CA TRP A 295 1.35 -36.85 0.49
C TRP A 295 1.77 -37.65 -0.73
N ASP A 296 2.21 -38.89 -0.49
CA ASP A 296 2.63 -39.76 -1.60
C ASP A 296 1.49 -40.15 -2.54
N GLU A 297 0.31 -40.46 -1.98
CA GLU A 297 -0.89 -40.71 -2.77
C GLU A 297 -1.34 -39.49 -3.57
N ALA A 298 -1.33 -38.30 -2.95
CA ALA A 298 -1.76 -37.06 -3.59
C ALA A 298 -0.76 -36.64 -4.70
N LEU A 299 0.53 -36.69 -4.44
CA LEU A 299 1.53 -36.38 -5.45
C LEU A 299 1.56 -37.40 -6.61
N GLN A 300 1.28 -38.68 -6.32
CA GLN A 300 1.12 -39.69 -7.37
C GLN A 300 -0.12 -39.44 -8.22
N ALA A 301 -1.22 -39.02 -7.60
CA ALA A 301 -2.45 -38.66 -8.33
C ALA A 301 -2.22 -37.41 -9.19
N ALA A 302 -1.55 -36.39 -8.64
CA ALA A 302 -1.18 -35.18 -9.36
C ALA A 302 -0.24 -35.50 -10.55
N GLU A 303 0.79 -36.31 -10.34
CA GLU A 303 1.69 -36.75 -11.39
C GLU A 303 0.94 -37.50 -12.51
N HIS A 304 0.06 -38.42 -12.14
CA HIS A 304 -0.72 -39.19 -13.10
C HIS A 304 -1.62 -38.30 -13.95
N GLY A 305 -2.36 -37.38 -13.30
CA GLY A 305 -3.26 -36.46 -13.99
C GLY A 305 -2.52 -35.47 -14.91
N LEU A 306 -1.44 -34.86 -14.43
CA LEU A 306 -0.62 -33.95 -15.24
C LEU A 306 0.07 -34.68 -16.42
N ARG A 307 0.53 -35.94 -16.25
CA ARG A 307 1.08 -36.76 -17.35
C ARG A 307 0.01 -37.11 -18.40
N ALA A 308 -1.19 -37.43 -17.93
CA ALA A 308 -2.33 -37.72 -18.82
C ALA A 308 -2.70 -36.48 -19.65
N ALA A 309 -2.86 -35.34 -19.00
CA ALA A 309 -3.14 -34.04 -19.62
C ALA A 309 -2.06 -33.65 -20.65
N ARG A 310 -0.78 -33.79 -20.31
CA ARG A 310 0.33 -33.52 -21.22
C ARG A 310 0.34 -34.45 -22.47
N THR A 311 -0.11 -35.68 -22.31
CA THR A 311 -0.13 -36.65 -23.41
C THR A 311 -1.40 -36.49 -24.25
N GLY A 312 -2.50 -36.06 -23.63
CA GLY A 312 -3.80 -35.89 -24.28
C GLY A 312 -3.87 -34.64 -25.15
N GLY A 313 -3.13 -33.58 -24.79
CA GLY A 313 -3.19 -32.33 -25.53
C GLY A 313 -2.59 -31.15 -24.77
N THR A 314 -3.43 -30.18 -24.37
CA THR A 314 -3.00 -28.90 -23.87
C THR A 314 -3.08 -28.81 -22.34
N LEU A 315 -1.96 -28.51 -21.72
CA LEU A 315 -1.83 -28.24 -20.30
C LEU A 315 -1.51 -26.76 -20.06
N ALA A 316 -2.13 -26.14 -19.05
CA ALA A 316 -1.86 -24.78 -18.66
C ALA A 316 -1.67 -24.63 -17.14
N GLY A 317 -1.15 -23.50 -16.71
CA GLY A 317 -1.04 -23.15 -15.31
C GLY A 317 -1.38 -21.69 -15.04
N LEU A 318 -2.11 -21.44 -13.93
CA LEU A 318 -2.40 -20.10 -13.42
C LEU A 318 -1.87 -19.99 -11.99
N ALA A 319 -1.09 -18.95 -11.72
CA ALA A 319 -0.56 -18.65 -10.41
C ALA A 319 -1.13 -17.36 -9.82
N SER A 320 -1.04 -17.24 -8.50
CA SER A 320 -1.24 -15.96 -7.84
C SER A 320 0.03 -15.12 -7.91
N ALA A 321 -0.09 -13.86 -8.30
CA ALA A 321 1.02 -12.90 -8.18
C ALA A 321 1.22 -12.42 -6.72
N ARG A 322 0.71 -13.16 -5.73
CA ARG A 322 0.96 -12.97 -4.30
C ARG A 322 1.90 -14.02 -3.72
N GLY A 323 2.16 -15.11 -4.47
CA GLY A 323 3.14 -16.13 -4.09
C GLY A 323 4.55 -15.56 -3.98
N THR A 324 5.41 -16.28 -3.29
CA THR A 324 6.82 -15.91 -3.15
C THR A 324 7.55 -16.00 -4.49
N ASN A 325 8.66 -15.29 -4.65
CA ASN A 325 9.49 -15.38 -5.84
C ASN A 325 9.98 -16.83 -6.06
N GLU A 326 10.26 -17.52 -4.96
CA GLU A 326 10.72 -18.91 -4.98
C GLU A 326 9.67 -19.86 -5.54
N GLU A 327 8.41 -19.70 -5.12
CA GLU A 327 7.29 -20.49 -5.65
C GLU A 327 7.05 -20.18 -7.13
N LEU A 328 6.99 -18.91 -7.48
CA LEU A 328 6.77 -18.45 -8.85
C LEU A 328 7.87 -18.96 -9.79
N TYR A 329 9.13 -18.92 -9.36
CA TYR A 329 10.25 -19.45 -10.13
C TYR A 329 10.14 -20.95 -10.36
N LEU A 330 9.86 -21.72 -9.31
CA LEU A 330 9.72 -23.18 -9.42
C LEU A 330 8.48 -23.59 -10.20
N PHE A 331 7.38 -22.83 -10.08
CA PHE A 331 6.17 -23.03 -10.89
C PHE A 331 6.47 -22.83 -12.39
N GLY A 332 7.12 -21.73 -12.75
CA GLY A 332 7.53 -21.46 -14.12
C GLY A 332 8.46 -22.54 -14.67
N ARG A 333 9.42 -23.00 -13.87
CA ARG A 333 10.36 -24.06 -14.22
C ARG A 333 9.68 -25.42 -14.41
N LEU A 334 8.76 -25.77 -13.52
CA LEU A 334 7.96 -26.98 -13.65
C LEU A 334 7.14 -26.99 -14.94
N LEU A 335 6.42 -25.90 -15.21
CA LEU A 335 5.55 -25.83 -16.40
C LEU A 335 6.36 -25.83 -17.70
N ARG A 336 7.33 -24.91 -17.84
CA ARG A 336 8.11 -24.79 -19.08
C ARG A 336 9.08 -25.94 -19.30
N GLY A 337 9.79 -26.36 -18.26
CA GLY A 337 10.83 -27.40 -18.36
C GLY A 337 10.31 -28.82 -18.14
N GLY A 338 9.62 -29.06 -17.03
CA GLY A 338 9.10 -30.37 -16.65
C GLY A 338 7.92 -30.85 -17.48
N LEU A 339 6.92 -29.99 -17.56
CA LEU A 339 5.65 -30.28 -18.24
C LEU A 339 5.65 -29.87 -19.72
N ARG A 340 6.61 -29.02 -20.11
CA ARG A 340 6.79 -28.53 -21.48
C ARG A 340 5.54 -27.87 -22.05
N THR A 341 4.97 -26.95 -21.29
CA THR A 341 3.88 -26.09 -21.75
C THR A 341 4.31 -24.62 -21.75
N PRO A 342 3.97 -23.85 -22.79
CA PRO A 342 4.17 -22.41 -22.81
C PRO A 342 3.01 -21.66 -22.14
N HIS A 343 1.89 -22.33 -21.82
CA HIS A 343 0.64 -21.75 -21.34
C HIS A 343 0.71 -21.56 -19.82
N LEU A 344 1.26 -20.42 -19.39
CA LEU A 344 1.30 -20.05 -17.98
C LEU A 344 1.20 -18.53 -17.83
N ASP A 345 0.46 -18.11 -16.82
CA ASP A 345 0.31 -16.70 -16.47
C ASP A 345 -0.07 -16.56 -14.99
N THR A 346 -0.03 -15.34 -14.49
CA THR A 346 -0.74 -15.00 -13.26
C THR A 346 -2.20 -14.69 -13.57
N LEU A 347 -3.12 -14.97 -12.64
CA LEU A 347 -4.54 -14.79 -12.90
C LEU A 347 -4.91 -13.35 -13.29
N ASN A 348 -4.29 -12.38 -12.66
CA ASN A 348 -4.50 -10.96 -12.98
C ASN A 348 -3.72 -10.49 -14.21
N GLY A 349 -3.02 -11.42 -14.85
CA GLY A 349 -2.19 -11.24 -16.02
C GLY A 349 -0.90 -10.46 -15.67
N SER A 350 0.21 -10.94 -16.19
CA SER A 350 1.39 -10.09 -16.34
C SER A 350 1.16 -9.20 -17.55
N ARG A 351 0.25 -8.24 -17.40
CA ARG A 351 -0.19 -7.34 -18.47
C ARG A 351 1.00 -6.53 -18.95
N GLY A 352 1.51 -6.87 -20.10
CA GLY A 352 2.70 -6.29 -20.66
C GLY A 352 4.01 -6.99 -20.32
N GLY A 353 4.00 -8.31 -20.31
CA GLY A 353 5.12 -9.24 -20.03
C GLY A 353 6.50 -8.91 -20.54
N THR A 354 6.77 -7.75 -21.05
CA THR A 354 8.09 -7.39 -21.58
C THR A 354 8.62 -6.04 -21.16
N ALA A 355 7.94 -5.26 -20.40
CA ALA A 355 8.49 -4.03 -19.89
C ALA A 355 7.37 -3.25 -19.22
N THR A 356 7.00 -3.67 -18.06
CA THR A 356 6.50 -2.69 -17.14
C THR A 356 7.50 -1.54 -17.15
N LEU A 357 7.09 -0.43 -17.74
CA LEU A 357 7.76 0.83 -17.52
C LEU A 357 7.68 1.05 -16.02
N GLY A 358 8.76 0.95 -15.36
CA GLY A 358 8.78 1.12 -13.93
C GLY A 358 10.10 0.66 -13.37
N GLY A 359 10.51 1.25 -12.31
CA GLY A 359 11.79 1.02 -11.67
C GLY A 359 12.26 2.27 -10.96
N ALA A 360 11.46 3.34 -11.02
CA ALA A 360 11.70 4.48 -10.16
C ALA A 360 11.66 4.01 -8.71
N PRO A 361 12.66 4.34 -7.89
CA PRO A 361 12.56 4.12 -6.45
C PRO A 361 11.33 4.86 -5.90
N ILE A 362 10.62 4.25 -4.96
CA ILE A 362 9.50 4.93 -4.27
C ILE A 362 9.97 6.27 -3.69
N ALA A 363 11.19 6.32 -3.19
CA ALA A 363 11.82 7.54 -2.69
C ALA A 363 11.99 8.64 -3.76
N ALA A 364 11.88 8.33 -5.06
CA ALA A 364 11.91 9.33 -6.12
C ALA A 364 10.74 10.33 -6.03
N ILE A 365 9.65 9.96 -5.34
CA ILE A 365 8.53 10.85 -5.05
C ILE A 365 9.02 12.07 -4.26
N GLU A 366 9.93 11.88 -3.28
CA GLU A 366 10.47 12.97 -2.47
C GLU A 366 11.43 13.88 -3.25
N ASP A 367 12.08 13.35 -4.26
CA ASP A 367 13.04 14.09 -5.08
C ASP A 367 12.40 14.80 -6.28
N ALA A 368 11.21 14.36 -6.70
CA ALA A 368 10.52 14.94 -7.85
C ALA A 368 10.21 16.43 -7.65
N ASP A 369 10.35 17.20 -8.72
CA ASP A 369 9.92 18.61 -8.81
C ASP A 369 8.68 18.79 -9.70
N ALA A 370 8.29 17.73 -10.42
CA ALA A 370 7.02 17.62 -11.12
C ALA A 370 6.54 16.16 -11.08
N ILE A 371 5.23 15.97 -10.95
CA ILE A 371 4.59 14.66 -10.87
C ILE A 371 3.43 14.62 -11.87
N VAL A 372 3.37 13.56 -12.67
CA VAL A 372 2.24 13.26 -13.56
C VAL A 372 1.62 11.94 -13.13
N LEU A 373 0.31 11.93 -12.89
CA LEU A 373 -0.47 10.73 -12.61
C LEU A 373 -1.27 10.38 -13.88
N VAL A 374 -1.08 9.18 -14.41
CA VAL A 374 -1.77 8.69 -15.61
C VAL A 374 -2.71 7.56 -15.22
N ASP A 375 -3.99 7.87 -15.17
CA ASP A 375 -5.10 7.01 -14.71
C ASP A 375 -4.80 6.29 -13.38
N ALA A 376 -4.11 6.99 -12.48
CA ALA A 376 -3.59 6.45 -11.23
C ALA A 376 -4.26 7.13 -10.03
N ASP A 377 -4.86 6.31 -9.16
CA ASP A 377 -5.35 6.73 -7.85
C ASP A 377 -4.70 5.90 -6.73
N PRO A 378 -3.56 6.35 -6.17
CA PRO A 378 -2.84 5.59 -5.17
C PRO A 378 -3.64 5.28 -3.90
N ILE A 379 -4.62 6.11 -3.50
CA ILE A 379 -5.39 5.83 -2.28
C ILE A 379 -6.30 4.60 -2.44
N ALA A 380 -6.67 4.28 -3.66
CA ALA A 380 -7.53 3.12 -3.92
C ALA A 380 -6.78 1.78 -3.76
N ARG A 381 -5.48 1.75 -4.02
CA ARG A 381 -4.70 0.49 -4.06
C ARG A 381 -3.38 0.51 -3.30
N GLN A 382 -2.57 1.57 -3.45
CA GLN A 382 -1.24 1.71 -2.86
C GLN A 382 -1.24 2.88 -1.86
N MET A 383 -2.07 2.78 -0.84
CA MET A 383 -2.45 3.87 0.06
C MET A 383 -1.25 4.61 0.66
N VAL A 384 -0.16 3.90 0.99
CA VAL A 384 1.04 4.55 1.56
C VAL A 384 1.72 5.49 0.56
N LEU A 385 1.65 5.20 -0.75
CA LEU A 385 2.14 6.14 -1.78
C LEU A 385 1.32 7.42 -1.81
N HIS A 386 0.00 7.34 -1.55
CA HIS A 386 -0.84 8.54 -1.43
C HIS A 386 -0.34 9.48 -0.33
N LEU A 387 0.08 8.95 0.84
CA LEU A 387 0.66 9.78 1.90
C LEU A 387 1.95 10.47 1.44
N ARG A 388 2.80 9.79 0.69
CA ARG A 388 4.05 10.35 0.17
C ARG A 388 3.78 11.47 -0.84
N LEU A 389 2.84 11.27 -1.76
CA LEU A 389 2.41 12.28 -2.73
C LEU A 389 1.77 13.49 -2.05
N THR A 390 0.87 13.26 -1.09
CA THR A 390 0.25 14.31 -0.26
C THR A 390 1.32 15.13 0.49
N LYS A 391 2.33 14.46 1.04
CA LYS A 391 3.47 15.11 1.69
C LYS A 391 4.22 16.06 0.75
N GLN A 392 4.43 15.66 -0.54
CA GLN A 392 5.08 16.54 -1.51
C GLN A 392 4.19 17.73 -1.87
N ALA A 393 2.90 17.51 -2.10
CA ALA A 393 1.96 18.57 -2.40
C ALA A 393 1.88 19.60 -1.26
N LYS A 394 1.75 19.14 0.00
CA LYS A 394 1.64 20.05 1.16
C LYS A 394 2.93 20.75 1.54
N ARG A 395 4.07 20.04 1.58
CA ARG A 395 5.32 20.59 2.12
C ARG A 395 6.18 21.30 1.11
N ARG A 396 6.15 20.84 -0.15
CA ARG A 396 6.95 21.41 -1.23
C ARG A 396 6.14 22.20 -2.25
N GLY A 397 4.80 22.17 -2.13
CA GLY A 397 3.91 22.85 -3.07
C GLY A 397 3.90 22.24 -4.47
N ILE A 398 4.28 20.95 -4.58
CA ILE A 398 4.22 20.23 -5.86
C ILE A 398 2.75 20.06 -6.25
N GLN A 399 2.40 20.56 -7.40
CA GLN A 399 1.06 20.46 -7.97
C GLN A 399 1.07 19.37 -9.05
N PRO A 400 0.54 18.17 -8.78
CA PRO A 400 0.54 17.10 -9.77
C PRO A 400 -0.32 17.45 -10.98
N VAL A 401 0.08 17.00 -12.17
CA VAL A 401 -0.78 16.90 -13.34
C VAL A 401 -1.47 15.56 -13.29
N ILE A 402 -2.80 15.54 -13.26
CA ILE A 402 -3.60 14.32 -13.17
C ILE A 402 -4.34 14.09 -14.48
N ILE A 403 -4.09 12.96 -15.13
CA ILE A 403 -4.83 12.48 -16.30
C ILE A 403 -5.75 11.37 -15.80
N SER A 404 -7.02 11.69 -15.55
CA SER A 404 -8.01 10.73 -15.08
C SER A 404 -9.43 11.23 -15.35
N ASN A 405 -10.33 10.30 -15.64
CA ASN A 405 -11.76 10.59 -15.76
C ASN A 405 -12.46 10.52 -14.40
N ASP A 406 -11.87 9.81 -13.44
CA ASP A 406 -12.40 9.65 -12.09
C ASP A 406 -11.85 10.72 -11.14
N ASP A 407 -12.55 10.92 -10.04
CA ASP A 407 -12.05 11.73 -8.95
C ASP A 407 -11.00 10.93 -8.17
N THR A 408 -9.86 11.55 -7.95
CA THR A 408 -8.75 10.97 -7.20
C THR A 408 -8.58 11.65 -5.85
N GLY A 409 -7.98 10.94 -4.89
CA GLY A 409 -7.66 11.53 -3.58
C GLY A 409 -6.69 12.72 -3.64
N LEU A 410 -6.06 12.98 -4.80
CA LEU A 410 -5.08 14.05 -5.00
C LEU A 410 -5.62 15.24 -5.81
N ASP A 411 -6.86 15.22 -6.27
CA ASP A 411 -7.46 16.28 -7.10
C ASP A 411 -7.38 17.67 -6.44
N LYS A 412 -7.53 17.74 -5.13
CA LYS A 412 -7.41 18.99 -4.36
C LYS A 412 -6.03 19.65 -4.44
N PHE A 413 -5.01 18.93 -4.88
CA PHE A 413 -3.65 19.43 -5.06
C PHE A 413 -3.28 19.58 -6.53
N ALA A 414 -4.15 19.17 -7.47
CA ALA A 414 -3.84 19.16 -8.88
C ALA A 414 -3.54 20.57 -9.43
N GLY A 415 -2.42 20.71 -10.11
CA GLY A 415 -2.11 21.89 -10.91
C GLY A 415 -2.89 21.92 -12.23
N ALA A 416 -3.19 20.71 -12.75
CA ALA A 416 -4.08 20.51 -13.89
C ALA A 416 -4.71 19.11 -13.79
N LYS A 417 -6.01 19.01 -14.15
CA LYS A 417 -6.70 17.75 -14.35
C LYS A 417 -7.12 17.63 -15.80
N LEU A 418 -6.71 16.54 -16.44
CA LEU A 418 -6.98 16.26 -17.84
C LEU A 418 -7.87 15.02 -17.93
N SER A 419 -9.03 15.16 -18.57
CA SER A 419 -9.85 14.01 -18.93
C SER A 419 -9.46 13.46 -20.30
N PHE A 420 -9.81 12.21 -20.58
CA PHE A 420 -9.55 11.56 -21.85
C PHE A 420 -10.80 10.83 -22.36
N GLN A 421 -10.90 10.66 -23.67
CA GLN A 421 -11.94 9.80 -24.23
C GLN A 421 -11.59 8.34 -23.95
N PRO A 422 -12.57 7.49 -23.60
CA PRO A 422 -12.36 6.06 -23.53
C PRO A 422 -11.64 5.55 -24.79
N THR A 423 -10.68 4.66 -24.63
CA THR A 423 -9.86 4.12 -25.72
C THR A 423 -8.89 5.10 -26.38
N ASN A 424 -8.65 6.28 -25.81
CA ASN A 424 -7.75 7.28 -26.38
C ASN A 424 -6.89 8.02 -25.33
N LEU A 425 -6.48 7.31 -24.32
CA LEU A 425 -5.59 7.85 -23.27
C LEU A 425 -4.23 8.23 -23.85
N SER A 426 -3.71 7.42 -24.79
CA SER A 426 -2.43 7.63 -25.45
C SER A 426 -2.34 9.00 -26.14
N ALA A 427 -3.41 9.46 -26.78
CA ALA A 427 -3.44 10.77 -27.43
C ALA A 427 -3.37 11.92 -26.42
N THR A 428 -4.01 11.78 -25.26
CA THR A 428 -3.94 12.81 -24.21
C THR A 428 -2.53 12.91 -23.64
N VAL A 429 -1.86 11.76 -23.39
CA VAL A 429 -0.46 11.74 -22.91
C VAL A 429 0.49 12.34 -23.95
N ARG A 430 0.34 12.00 -25.23
CA ARG A 430 1.13 12.60 -26.33
C ARG A 430 0.90 14.10 -26.45
N ALA A 431 -0.35 14.55 -26.38
CA ALA A 431 -0.67 15.99 -26.44
C ALA A 431 -0.03 16.75 -25.27
N LEU A 432 0.03 16.14 -24.08
CA LEU A 432 0.76 16.71 -22.95
C LEU A 432 2.27 16.78 -23.23
N ALA A 433 2.88 15.73 -23.77
CA ALA A 433 4.29 15.74 -24.15
C ALA A 433 4.59 16.83 -25.19
N ASP A 434 3.73 16.99 -26.21
CA ASP A 434 3.88 18.05 -27.21
C ASP A 434 3.74 19.44 -26.59
N ALA A 435 2.82 19.63 -25.64
CA ALA A 435 2.67 20.89 -24.92
C ALA A 435 3.92 21.21 -24.07
N VAL A 436 4.56 20.20 -23.44
CA VAL A 436 5.84 20.38 -22.71
C VAL A 436 6.95 20.79 -23.68
N ARG A 437 7.08 20.12 -24.84
CA ARG A 437 8.07 20.47 -25.88
C ARG A 437 7.90 21.90 -26.35
N ALA A 438 6.66 22.28 -26.66
CA ALA A 438 6.33 23.61 -27.13
C ALA A 438 6.60 24.69 -26.06
N ALA A 439 6.26 24.42 -24.80
CA ALA A 439 6.55 25.35 -23.72
C ALA A 439 8.06 25.53 -23.51
N ARG A 440 8.84 24.44 -23.58
CA ARG A 440 10.32 24.50 -23.51
C ARG A 440 10.94 25.26 -24.67
N ALA A 441 10.38 25.13 -25.85
CA ALA A 441 10.83 25.86 -27.04
C ALA A 441 10.40 27.34 -27.05
N GLY A 442 9.62 27.80 -26.07
CA GLY A 442 9.05 29.14 -26.03
C GLY A 442 8.02 29.39 -27.14
N LEU A 443 7.46 28.33 -27.71
CA LEU A 443 6.47 28.40 -28.78
C LEU A 443 5.06 28.31 -28.17
N ASN A 444 4.12 29.02 -28.79
CA ASN A 444 2.71 28.81 -28.47
C ASN A 444 2.23 27.54 -29.23
N PRO A 445 1.86 26.43 -28.53
CA PRO A 445 1.48 25.18 -29.19
C PRO A 445 0.23 25.30 -30.07
N ALA A 446 -0.60 26.33 -29.89
CA ALA A 446 -1.71 26.64 -30.81
C ALA A 446 -1.25 27.08 -32.21
N ALA A 447 0.02 27.41 -32.36
CA ALA A 447 0.63 27.84 -33.65
C ALA A 447 1.47 26.73 -34.29
N ALA A 448 1.64 25.55 -33.69
CA ALA A 448 2.39 24.46 -34.30
C ALA A 448 1.61 23.84 -35.48
N PRO A 449 2.27 23.58 -36.63
CA PRO A 449 1.59 22.94 -37.75
C PRO A 449 1.15 21.54 -37.36
N ARG A 450 -0.13 21.21 -37.55
CA ARG A 450 -0.64 19.85 -37.47
C ARG A 450 0.08 19.02 -38.51
N THR A 451 1.04 18.23 -38.11
CA THR A 451 1.67 17.22 -38.97
C THR A 451 0.62 16.19 -39.33
N GLY A 452 0.41 16.08 -40.64
CA GLY A 452 -0.73 15.46 -41.28
C GLY A 452 -1.00 13.99 -40.98
N SER A 453 -2.27 13.73 -40.93
CA SER A 453 -2.88 12.48 -41.38
C SER A 453 -4.30 12.80 -41.89
N ASP A 454 -4.42 13.61 -42.96
CA ASP A 454 -5.65 13.70 -43.74
C ASP A 454 -5.29 14.00 -45.20
N ASP A 455 -4.67 13.05 -45.85
CA ASP A 455 -4.64 12.91 -47.29
C ASP A 455 -5.27 11.55 -47.65
N LEU A 456 -6.58 11.55 -47.78
CA LEU A 456 -7.34 10.63 -48.61
C LEU A 456 -8.82 11.04 -48.64
N ARG A 457 -9.13 12.14 -49.39
CA ARG A 457 -10.38 12.25 -50.13
C ARG A 457 -10.25 13.36 -51.18
N SER A 458 -9.77 12.96 -52.33
CA SER A 458 -9.91 13.70 -53.55
C SER A 458 -11.31 13.50 -54.12
N GLY A 459 -11.93 14.56 -54.58
CA GLY A 459 -12.89 14.43 -55.65
C GLY A 459 -14.10 15.33 -55.56
N GLN A 460 -14.03 16.34 -56.41
CA GLN A 460 -15.10 16.99 -57.17
C GLN A 460 -15.68 18.33 -56.68
N SER A 461 -15.13 19.36 -57.28
CA SER A 461 -15.73 20.36 -58.21
C SER A 461 -17.00 21.12 -57.77
N GLY A 462 -16.90 22.46 -57.86
CA GLY A 462 -18.06 23.30 -58.15
C GLY A 462 -18.00 24.72 -57.60
N ALA A 463 -17.48 25.59 -58.35
CA ALA A 463 -17.57 27.01 -58.61
C ALA A 463 -18.59 27.89 -57.85
N ALA A 464 -18.13 29.13 -57.68
CA ALA A 464 -18.75 30.45 -57.79
C ALA A 464 -19.18 31.14 -56.48
N ALA A 465 -18.45 32.16 -56.16
CA ALA A 465 -18.61 33.59 -56.37
C ALA A 465 -19.33 34.38 -55.28
N GLN A 466 -18.51 35.29 -54.69
CA GLN A 466 -18.82 36.73 -54.42
C GLN A 466 -20.07 37.07 -53.63
N THR A 467 -20.09 37.90 -52.58
CA THR A 467 -19.66 39.30 -52.48
C THR A 467 -19.89 39.78 -51.01
N ASP A 468 -18.98 40.51 -50.52
CA ASP A 468 -18.99 41.83 -49.88
C ASP A 468 -20.06 42.27 -48.88
N VAL A 469 -19.56 42.93 -47.88
CA VAL A 469 -19.85 44.29 -47.36
C VAL A 469 -20.17 44.37 -45.83
N ALA A 470 -19.22 44.95 -45.17
CA ALA A 470 -19.25 46.03 -44.16
C ALA A 470 -19.95 45.91 -42.82
N ALA A 471 -19.18 46.22 -41.81
CA ALA A 471 -19.52 46.79 -40.52
C ALA A 471 -20.17 48.21 -40.65
N PRO A 472 -20.74 48.83 -39.64
CA PRO A 472 -20.00 49.38 -38.51
C PRO A 472 -20.72 49.47 -37.16
N ALA A 473 -19.92 49.49 -36.14
CA ALA A 473 -19.71 50.41 -34.99
C ALA A 473 -20.85 51.23 -34.35
N THR A 474 -20.76 51.37 -33.11
CA THR A 474 -20.85 52.47 -32.10
C THR A 474 -21.77 52.10 -30.96
N SER A 475 -21.40 52.28 -29.79
CA SER A 475 -20.87 53.23 -28.83
C SER A 475 -21.78 53.36 -27.62
N ASP A 476 -21.16 53.39 -26.50
CA ASP A 476 -21.22 54.34 -25.40
C ASP A 476 -22.12 54.14 -24.21
N THR A 477 -21.46 54.25 -23.10
CA THR A 477 -21.58 55.08 -21.87
C THR A 477 -22.43 54.55 -20.69
N ALA A 478 -21.74 54.26 -19.64
CA ALA A 478 -21.46 55.05 -18.41
C ALA A 478 -22.43 54.91 -17.22
N ALA A 479 -21.78 54.82 -16.06
CA ALA A 479 -22.10 55.32 -14.76
C ALA A 479 -22.96 54.47 -13.78
N GLY A 480 -22.34 54.14 -12.64
CA GLY A 480 -22.94 53.76 -11.36
C GLY A 480 -23.64 54.94 -10.70
N PRO A 481 -24.08 54.99 -9.49
CA PRO A 481 -23.46 54.37 -8.27
C PRO A 481 -24.43 53.81 -7.20
N GLN A 482 -23.83 53.12 -6.22
CA GLN A 482 -24.18 52.98 -4.76
C GLN A 482 -25.65 52.99 -4.25
N THR A 483 -26.03 52.02 -3.46
CA THR A 483 -26.22 52.12 -1.98
C THR A 483 -26.89 50.86 -1.39
N ASP A 484 -26.35 50.51 -0.22
CA ASP A 484 -26.92 49.92 0.99
C ASP A 484 -28.08 48.90 0.98
N GLY A 485 -27.79 47.81 1.67
CA GLY A 485 -28.66 47.50 2.80
C GLY A 485 -29.28 46.08 2.83
N GLN A 486 -28.86 45.36 3.80
CA GLN A 486 -29.65 44.37 4.58
C GLN A 486 -29.53 42.88 4.26
N ARG A 487 -29.09 42.21 5.33
CA ARG A 487 -29.07 40.77 5.63
C ARG A 487 -30.42 40.11 5.39
N THR A 488 -30.40 38.88 4.89
CA THR A 488 -31.16 37.76 5.43
C THR A 488 -30.44 36.45 5.18
N ASP A 489 -30.60 35.56 6.13
CA ASP A 489 -29.97 34.27 6.38
C ASP A 489 -30.34 33.18 5.36
N ASP A 490 -29.54 32.11 5.45
CA ASP A 490 -29.80 30.72 5.06
C ASP A 490 -29.78 30.33 3.57
N GLN A 491 -28.70 29.67 3.22
CA GLN A 491 -28.79 28.33 2.67
C GLN A 491 -27.38 27.68 2.57
N ALA A 492 -27.23 26.58 3.33
CA ALA A 492 -26.05 25.71 3.32
C ALA A 492 -25.91 25.04 1.97
N ALA A 493 -24.73 25.09 1.41
CA ALA A 493 -24.32 24.23 0.29
C ALA A 493 -23.97 22.84 0.81
N PRO A 494 -24.36 21.76 0.14
CA PRO A 494 -24.02 20.41 0.55
C PRO A 494 -22.56 20.11 0.18
N GLY A 495 -21.80 19.63 1.18
CA GLY A 495 -20.41 19.22 1.04
C GLY A 495 -20.27 17.91 0.25
N HIS A 496 -19.20 17.84 -0.48
CA HIS A 496 -18.76 16.68 -1.25
C HIS A 496 -18.36 15.51 -0.33
N ALA A 497 -19.13 14.42 -0.40
CA ALA A 497 -18.82 13.16 0.28
C ALA A 497 -19.12 11.95 -0.64
N HIS A 498 -18.50 11.88 -1.81
CA HIS A 498 -18.78 10.77 -2.75
C HIS A 498 -17.55 10.06 -3.35
N GLY A 499 -16.34 10.29 -2.86
CA GLY A 499 -15.17 9.57 -3.43
C GLY A 499 -14.76 8.27 -2.70
N ILE A 500 -15.12 8.13 -1.43
CA ILE A 500 -14.61 7.03 -0.59
C ILE A 500 -15.62 5.88 -0.42
N ALA A 501 -16.91 6.15 -0.58
CA ALA A 501 -17.96 5.16 -0.39
C ALA A 501 -17.97 4.05 -1.46
N GLY A 502 -17.54 4.33 -2.69
CA GLY A 502 -17.54 3.36 -3.77
C GLY A 502 -16.46 2.28 -3.64
N ALA A 503 -15.25 2.68 -3.21
CA ALA A 503 -14.14 1.73 -3.03
C ALA A 503 -14.33 0.86 -1.77
N LEU A 504 -15.00 1.39 -0.75
CA LEU A 504 -15.33 0.64 0.47
C LEU A 504 -16.58 -0.22 0.33
N ALA A 505 -17.53 0.14 -0.55
CA ALA A 505 -18.71 -0.67 -0.81
C ALA A 505 -18.35 -2.02 -1.45
N GLY A 506 -17.41 -2.04 -2.41
CA GLY A 506 -16.95 -3.28 -3.01
C GLY A 506 -16.22 -4.22 -2.03
N LEU A 507 -15.56 -3.66 -1.01
CA LEU A 507 -14.91 -4.46 0.05
C LEU A 507 -15.89 -4.83 1.18
N SER A 508 -16.87 -3.97 1.46
CA SER A 508 -17.92 -4.21 2.46
C SER A 508 -18.84 -5.34 2.01
N ASP A 509 -19.17 -5.39 0.72
CA ASP A 509 -20.04 -6.45 0.17
C ASP A 509 -19.32 -7.81 0.15
N ALA A 510 -18.02 -7.82 -0.12
CA ALA A 510 -17.20 -9.04 0.01
C ALA A 510 -17.09 -9.53 1.46
N VAL A 511 -17.03 -8.62 2.43
CA VAL A 511 -16.96 -8.94 3.86
C VAL A 511 -18.34 -9.28 4.42
N SER A 512 -19.41 -8.63 3.96
CA SER A 512 -20.78 -8.90 4.43
C SER A 512 -21.32 -10.22 3.89
N ASN A 513 -21.03 -10.55 2.66
CA ASN A 513 -21.39 -11.87 2.09
C ASN A 513 -20.65 -13.02 2.78
N LEU A 514 -19.42 -12.76 3.26
CA LEU A 514 -18.68 -13.74 4.07
C LEU A 514 -19.27 -13.91 5.48
N ALA A 515 -19.78 -12.84 6.10
CA ALA A 515 -20.37 -12.89 7.44
C ALA A 515 -21.70 -13.67 7.45
N GLU A 516 -22.52 -13.58 6.40
CA GLU A 516 -23.75 -14.33 6.27
C GLU A 516 -23.51 -15.83 6.02
N THR A 517 -22.43 -16.19 5.34
CA THR A 517 -22.06 -17.59 5.12
C THR A 517 -21.57 -18.28 6.40
N VAL A 518 -20.95 -17.53 7.32
CA VAL A 518 -20.42 -18.06 8.58
C VAL A 518 -21.49 -18.23 9.66
N THR A 519 -22.57 -17.43 9.62
CA THR A 519 -23.67 -17.55 10.60
C THR A 519 -24.58 -18.76 10.40
N ASN A 520 -24.56 -19.35 9.24
CA ASN A 520 -25.40 -20.53 8.92
C ASN A 520 -24.73 -21.89 9.20
N ALA A 521 -23.50 -21.92 9.68
CA ALA A 521 -22.71 -23.15 9.85
C ALA A 521 -22.53 -23.67 11.29
N VAL A 522 -23.18 -23.06 12.30
CA VAL A 522 -23.07 -23.57 13.69
C VAL A 522 -24.45 -23.79 14.31
N PRO A 523 -24.91 -25.05 14.48
CA PRO A 523 -26.10 -25.36 15.27
C PRO A 523 -25.73 -25.48 16.75
N GLY A 524 -26.34 -24.66 17.57
CA GLY A 524 -26.42 -24.89 19.00
C GLY A 524 -26.00 -23.77 19.93
N LEU A 525 -26.86 -22.73 20.07
CA LEU A 525 -26.95 -21.96 21.32
C LEU A 525 -28.42 -21.55 21.50
N THR A 526 -28.96 -22.02 22.58
CA THR A 526 -30.35 -21.95 23.01
C THR A 526 -30.79 -20.53 23.37
N HIS A 527 -32.02 -20.22 22.99
CA HIS A 527 -32.77 -19.00 23.28
C HIS A 527 -32.96 -18.73 24.78
N HIS A 528 -32.93 -17.45 25.13
CA HIS A 528 -33.72 -16.90 26.23
C HIS A 528 -34.68 -15.84 25.70
N GLU A 529 -35.96 -16.15 25.87
CA GLU A 529 -37.10 -15.27 25.54
C GLU A 529 -37.21 -14.12 26.56
N SER A 530 -37.59 -12.96 26.09
CA SER A 530 -38.39 -11.99 26.85
C SER A 530 -39.25 -11.11 25.92
N GLN A 531 -40.48 -11.43 25.96
CA GLN A 531 -41.79 -10.79 25.91
C GLN A 531 -42.00 -9.48 25.12
N GLU A 532 -43.12 -9.58 24.41
CA GLU A 532 -43.85 -8.73 23.51
C GLU A 532 -44.40 -7.42 24.09
N GLY A 533 -44.67 -6.47 23.18
CA GLY A 533 -45.73 -5.44 23.29
C GLY A 533 -45.83 -4.64 22.00
N PRO A 534 -47.02 -4.10 21.61
CA PRO A 534 -47.60 -4.43 20.30
C PRO A 534 -47.64 -3.31 19.24
N ALA A 535 -47.74 -3.76 18.00
CA ALA A 535 -48.46 -3.27 16.80
C ALA A 535 -48.48 -1.77 16.45
N GLY A 536 -48.19 -1.52 15.17
CA GLY A 536 -48.88 -0.50 14.40
C GLY A 536 -48.09 0.13 13.26
N GLN A 537 -48.55 -0.24 12.08
CA GLN A 537 -48.55 0.49 10.81
C GLN A 537 -47.58 0.09 9.73
N THR A 538 -48.17 -0.56 8.77
CA THR A 538 -47.70 -0.83 7.40
C THR A 538 -47.29 0.44 6.66
N ALA A 539 -46.07 0.48 6.17
CA ALA A 539 -45.64 1.38 5.11
C ALA A 539 -45.16 0.51 3.93
N GLN A 540 -45.85 0.66 2.81
CA GLN A 540 -45.51 0.08 1.53
C GLN A 540 -44.15 0.57 1.06
N THR A 541 -43.20 -0.31 0.88
CA THR A 541 -41.95 -0.03 0.18
C THR A 541 -42.20 -0.13 -1.32
N GLY A 542 -42.31 1.01 -1.97
CA GLY A 542 -42.20 1.11 -3.42
C GLY A 542 -40.77 0.78 -3.85
N ALA A 543 -40.63 -0.20 -4.72
CA ALA A 543 -39.39 -0.48 -5.42
C ALA A 543 -39.05 0.73 -6.31
N ALA A 544 -38.06 1.49 -5.90
CA ALA A 544 -37.45 2.49 -6.77
C ALA A 544 -36.50 1.74 -7.71
N THR A 545 -36.92 1.59 -8.96
CA THR A 545 -36.02 1.27 -10.06
C THR A 545 -34.96 2.37 -10.13
N VAL A 546 -33.73 2.02 -9.80
CA VAL A 546 -32.57 2.87 -10.07
C VAL A 546 -32.41 2.88 -11.61
N SER A 547 -32.87 3.97 -12.24
CA SER A 547 -32.49 4.27 -13.60
C SER A 547 -30.98 4.47 -13.63
N ALA A 548 -30.27 3.66 -14.40
CA ALA A 548 -28.88 3.91 -14.78
C ALA A 548 -28.81 5.34 -15.32
N GLY A 549 -28.19 6.23 -14.57
CA GLY A 549 -27.89 7.58 -15.01
C GLY A 549 -27.04 7.49 -16.28
N ALA A 550 -27.51 8.18 -17.33
CA ALA A 550 -26.77 8.34 -18.57
C ALA A 550 -25.34 8.77 -18.20
N GLY A 551 -24.36 7.93 -18.51
CA GLY A 551 -22.95 8.24 -18.34
C GLY A 551 -22.67 9.55 -19.05
N ALA A 552 -22.16 10.54 -18.33
CA ALA A 552 -21.60 11.72 -18.93
C ALA A 552 -20.52 11.23 -19.90
N GLN A 553 -20.68 11.46 -21.19
CA GLN A 553 -19.65 11.15 -22.19
C GLN A 553 -18.40 11.88 -21.76
N ALA A 554 -17.35 11.14 -21.40
CA ALA A 554 -16.07 11.70 -21.07
C ALA A 554 -15.60 12.53 -22.28
N THR A 555 -15.44 13.83 -22.08
CA THR A 555 -14.99 14.76 -23.14
C THR A 555 -13.48 14.81 -23.12
N ALA A 556 -12.86 14.81 -24.29
CA ALA A 556 -11.41 15.00 -24.41
C ALA A 556 -10.95 16.24 -23.62
N ALA A 557 -9.75 16.20 -23.06
CA ALA A 557 -9.16 17.31 -22.35
C ALA A 557 -9.18 18.59 -23.21
N ARG A 558 -9.54 19.71 -22.61
CA ARG A 558 -9.57 21.00 -23.32
C ARG A 558 -8.14 21.40 -23.69
N PRO A 559 -7.90 21.89 -24.90
CA PRO A 559 -6.55 22.29 -25.34
C PRO A 559 -5.87 23.27 -24.36
N GLU A 560 -6.62 24.19 -23.77
CA GLU A 560 -6.11 25.17 -22.79
C GLU A 560 -5.59 24.48 -21.51
N ALA A 561 -6.27 23.42 -21.04
CA ALA A 561 -5.83 22.65 -19.87
C ALA A 561 -4.54 21.86 -20.16
N ILE A 562 -4.42 21.30 -21.37
CA ILE A 562 -3.20 20.61 -21.82
C ILE A 562 -2.03 21.61 -21.90
N LEU A 563 -2.26 22.82 -22.41
CA LEU A 563 -1.25 23.89 -22.49
C LEU A 563 -0.78 24.30 -21.08
N ALA A 564 -1.71 24.52 -20.16
CA ALA A 564 -1.39 24.88 -18.78
C ALA A 564 -0.59 23.78 -18.09
N ALA A 565 -0.98 22.50 -18.27
CA ALA A 565 -0.24 21.35 -17.79
C ALA A 565 1.18 21.28 -18.38
N GLY A 566 1.32 21.50 -19.69
CA GLY A 566 2.61 21.55 -20.37
C GLY A 566 3.53 22.65 -19.81
N GLN A 567 2.98 23.82 -19.51
CA GLN A 567 3.73 24.91 -18.88
C GLN A 567 4.20 24.57 -17.46
N LEU A 568 3.37 23.91 -16.64
CA LEU A 568 3.75 23.44 -15.32
C LEU A 568 4.94 22.46 -15.35
N LEU A 569 4.95 21.58 -16.35
CA LEU A 569 5.99 20.56 -16.50
C LEU A 569 7.24 21.07 -17.24
N ALA A 570 7.17 22.19 -17.97
CA ALA A 570 8.25 22.67 -18.81
C ALA A 570 9.55 22.98 -18.05
N THR A 571 9.45 23.38 -16.79
CA THR A 571 10.60 23.74 -15.94
C THR A 571 11.09 22.56 -15.10
N ALA A 572 10.42 21.41 -15.18
CA ALA A 572 10.78 20.22 -14.42
C ALA A 572 12.18 19.72 -14.81
N LYS A 573 12.98 19.43 -13.80
CA LYS A 573 14.31 18.82 -13.92
C LYS A 573 14.30 17.36 -13.50
N ARG A 574 13.39 17.00 -12.60
CA ARG A 574 13.22 15.66 -12.03
C ARG A 574 11.75 15.31 -12.03
N GLY A 575 11.20 15.13 -13.24
CA GLY A 575 9.82 14.72 -13.38
C GLY A 575 9.62 13.24 -13.04
N LEU A 576 8.50 12.91 -12.42
CA LEU A 576 8.08 11.54 -12.12
C LEU A 576 6.73 11.27 -12.77
N VAL A 577 6.63 10.18 -13.52
CA VAL A 577 5.35 9.68 -14.05
C VAL A 577 4.91 8.48 -13.23
N VAL A 578 3.70 8.52 -12.71
CA VAL A 578 3.06 7.41 -11.99
C VAL A 578 1.85 6.99 -12.82
N TYR A 579 1.75 5.72 -13.14
CA TYR A 579 0.60 5.19 -13.88
C TYR A 579 0.06 3.91 -13.26
N ASP A 580 -1.23 3.65 -13.42
CA ASP A 580 -1.84 2.37 -13.03
C ASP A 580 -1.72 1.39 -14.20
N GLU A 581 -1.29 0.15 -13.94
CA GLU A 581 -1.19 -0.90 -14.97
C GLU A 581 -2.52 -1.22 -15.65
N ARG A 582 -3.66 -0.79 -15.09
CA ARG A 582 -4.97 -0.89 -15.74
C ARG A 582 -5.03 -0.21 -17.12
N VAL A 583 -4.17 0.79 -17.37
CA VAL A 583 -4.09 1.42 -18.70
C VAL A 583 -3.79 0.40 -19.80
N LEU A 584 -3.20 -0.76 -19.46
CA LEU A 584 -2.93 -1.85 -20.39
C LEU A 584 -4.18 -2.65 -20.78
N ASP A 585 -5.27 -2.52 -20.04
CA ASP A 585 -6.55 -3.15 -20.36
C ASP A 585 -7.31 -2.40 -21.45
N GLU A 586 -6.95 -1.14 -21.64
CA GLU A 586 -7.55 -0.32 -22.67
C GLU A 586 -7.06 -0.73 -24.07
N PRO A 587 -7.90 -0.57 -25.11
CA PRO A 587 -7.53 -0.94 -26.48
C PRO A 587 -6.29 -0.21 -27.00
N ASP A 588 -5.97 0.98 -26.48
CA ASP A 588 -4.77 1.74 -26.80
C ASP A 588 -3.65 1.63 -25.74
N GLY A 589 -3.70 0.60 -24.89
CA GLY A 589 -2.81 0.43 -23.75
C GLY A 589 -1.33 0.42 -24.12
N GLN A 590 -0.93 -0.32 -25.16
CA GLN A 590 0.45 -0.31 -25.64
C GLN A 590 0.86 1.08 -26.16
N ALA A 591 -0.02 1.75 -26.89
CA ALA A 591 0.23 3.10 -27.39
C ALA A 591 0.31 4.12 -26.25
N THR A 592 -0.39 3.86 -25.15
CA THR A 592 -0.32 4.66 -23.92
C THR A 592 1.03 4.47 -23.21
N LEU A 593 1.53 3.23 -23.10
CA LEU A 593 2.88 2.99 -22.59
C LEU A 593 3.95 3.69 -23.41
N ASP A 594 3.86 3.63 -24.72
CA ASP A 594 4.83 4.29 -25.60
C ASP A 594 4.77 5.82 -25.40
N ALA A 595 3.57 6.39 -25.24
CA ALA A 595 3.41 7.80 -24.92
C ALA A 595 3.96 8.18 -23.53
N ILE A 596 3.81 7.30 -22.53
CA ILE A 596 4.41 7.47 -21.20
C ILE A 596 5.94 7.46 -21.29
N ARG A 597 6.55 6.56 -22.08
CA ARG A 597 8.00 6.54 -22.34
C ARG A 597 8.49 7.83 -22.97
N ASP A 598 7.77 8.33 -23.97
CA ASP A 598 8.10 9.61 -24.63
C ASP A 598 8.03 10.77 -23.63
N LEU A 599 7.03 10.79 -22.76
CA LEU A 599 6.88 11.80 -21.72
C LEU A 599 7.99 11.66 -20.65
N GLU A 600 8.31 10.45 -20.23
CA GLU A 600 9.42 10.17 -19.30
C GLU A 600 10.74 10.70 -19.86
N ALA A 601 11.08 10.29 -21.09
CA ALA A 601 12.31 10.73 -21.75
C ALA A 601 12.40 12.25 -21.80
N LEU A 602 11.29 12.91 -22.15
CA LEU A 602 11.21 14.38 -22.19
C LEU A 602 11.43 14.98 -20.80
N LEU A 603 10.82 14.44 -19.74
CA LEU A 603 10.97 14.96 -18.37
C LEU A 603 12.36 14.68 -17.78
N ALA A 604 13.07 13.66 -18.30
CA ALA A 604 14.44 13.32 -17.91
C ALA A 604 15.52 14.13 -18.65
N GLU A 605 15.22 14.81 -19.75
CA GLU A 605 16.21 15.57 -20.56
C GLU A 605 17.03 16.60 -19.77
N LEU A 606 16.47 17.15 -18.71
CA LEU A 606 17.11 18.15 -17.87
C LEU A 606 17.79 17.56 -16.61
N ASP A 607 17.66 16.25 -16.40
CA ASP A 607 18.26 15.57 -15.25
C ASP A 607 19.70 15.14 -15.56
N THR A 608 20.55 15.28 -14.57
CA THR A 608 21.95 14.83 -14.63
C THR A 608 22.13 13.40 -14.10
N LEU A 609 21.07 12.78 -13.58
CA LEU A 609 21.09 11.45 -13.00
C LEU A 609 20.30 10.47 -13.88
N PRO A 610 20.90 9.38 -14.37
CA PRO A 610 20.23 8.40 -15.21
C PRO A 610 19.42 7.41 -14.37
N THR A 611 18.37 7.88 -13.68
CA THR A 611 17.46 7.02 -12.90
C THR A 611 16.12 6.95 -13.60
N ALA A 612 15.52 5.76 -13.63
CA ALA A 612 14.14 5.57 -14.08
C ALA A 612 13.20 6.52 -13.34
N ARG A 613 12.32 7.16 -14.09
CA ARG A 613 11.38 8.19 -13.59
C ARG A 613 9.93 7.78 -13.75
N VAL A 614 9.68 6.50 -13.97
CA VAL A 614 8.33 5.93 -14.05
C VAL A 614 8.09 4.96 -12.91
N LEU A 615 6.94 5.09 -12.26
CA LEU A 615 6.45 4.20 -11.22
C LEU A 615 5.14 3.58 -11.67
N ALA A 616 5.14 2.26 -11.89
CA ALA A 616 3.96 1.50 -12.24
C ALA A 616 3.22 1.04 -10.99
N LEU A 617 1.93 1.30 -10.91
CA LEU A 617 1.06 0.81 -9.85
C LEU A 617 0.46 -0.53 -10.27
N SER A 618 1.13 -1.62 -9.94
CA SER A 618 0.64 -2.97 -10.19
C SER A 618 -0.44 -3.39 -9.19
N LYS A 619 -1.18 -4.46 -9.52
CA LYS A 619 -2.34 -4.89 -8.74
C LYS A 619 -1.95 -5.71 -7.51
N ASP A 620 -1.17 -6.77 -7.72
CA ASP A 620 -0.85 -7.74 -6.68
C ASP A 620 0.54 -7.51 -6.07
N THR A 621 0.73 -8.00 -4.87
CA THR A 621 1.91 -7.74 -4.02
C THR A 621 3.23 -8.04 -4.71
N ASN A 622 3.29 -9.13 -5.47
CA ASN A 622 4.48 -9.62 -6.16
C ASN A 622 4.31 -9.65 -7.69
N SER A 623 3.45 -8.76 -8.27
CA SER A 623 3.23 -8.72 -9.73
C SER A 623 4.54 -8.57 -10.49
N ARG A 624 5.44 -7.71 -9.99
CA ARG A 624 6.76 -7.53 -10.59
C ARG A 624 7.63 -8.78 -10.45
N GLY A 625 7.64 -9.40 -9.27
CA GLY A 625 8.36 -10.64 -9.04
C GLY A 625 7.86 -11.77 -9.96
N ALA A 626 6.55 -11.88 -10.16
CA ALA A 626 5.99 -12.87 -11.06
C ALA A 626 6.50 -12.70 -12.50
N ALA A 627 6.56 -11.47 -13.00
CA ALA A 627 7.16 -11.17 -14.29
C ALA A 627 8.67 -11.46 -14.32
N GLU A 628 9.40 -11.08 -13.26
CA GLU A 628 10.84 -11.37 -13.13
C GLU A 628 11.14 -12.87 -13.02
N MET A 629 10.23 -13.66 -12.42
CA MET A 629 10.34 -15.13 -12.36
C MET A 629 9.88 -15.83 -13.64
N GLY A 630 9.37 -15.09 -14.63
CA GLY A 630 8.95 -15.64 -15.92
C GLY A 630 7.58 -16.30 -15.91
N VAL A 631 6.72 -15.98 -14.93
CA VAL A 631 5.34 -16.46 -14.88
C VAL A 631 4.46 -15.51 -15.71
N ALA A 632 4.69 -15.57 -17.03
CA ALA A 632 3.97 -14.83 -18.05
C ALA A 632 4.13 -15.51 -19.41
N PRO A 633 3.17 -15.43 -20.33
CA PRO A 633 3.20 -16.22 -21.57
C PRO A 633 4.38 -15.89 -22.50
N ALA A 634 4.81 -14.63 -22.53
CA ALA A 634 5.84 -14.14 -23.44
C ALA A 634 7.19 -13.83 -22.77
N VAL A 635 7.36 -14.17 -21.48
CA VAL A 635 8.50 -13.74 -20.66
C VAL A 635 9.21 -14.94 -20.03
N LEU A 636 10.52 -14.85 -20.00
CA LEU A 636 11.42 -15.79 -19.32
C LEU A 636 11.85 -15.21 -17.96
N PRO A 637 12.38 -16.05 -17.05
CA PRO A 637 13.03 -15.54 -15.84
C PRO A 637 14.04 -14.44 -16.16
N GLY A 638 14.07 -13.40 -15.34
CA GLY A 638 14.81 -12.17 -15.61
C GLY A 638 13.97 -11.09 -16.29
N GLY A 639 12.67 -11.33 -16.52
CA GLY A 639 11.77 -10.38 -17.15
C GLY A 639 12.07 -10.13 -18.64
N ARG A 640 12.83 -11.01 -19.29
CA ARG A 640 13.23 -10.87 -20.69
C ARG A 640 12.27 -11.60 -21.63
N PRO A 641 12.03 -11.09 -22.83
CA PRO A 641 11.09 -11.69 -23.77
C PRO A 641 11.57 -13.07 -24.24
N ILE A 642 10.62 -13.98 -24.45
CA ILE A 642 10.91 -15.33 -24.97
C ILE A 642 11.54 -15.31 -26.37
N SER A 643 11.36 -14.24 -27.12
CA SER A 643 11.98 -14.00 -28.43
C SER A 643 13.48 -13.68 -28.34
N ASP A 644 14.01 -13.42 -27.15
CA ASP A 644 15.44 -13.27 -26.89
C ASP A 644 16.10 -14.65 -26.89
N LEU A 645 16.55 -15.11 -28.04
CA LEU A 645 17.08 -16.46 -28.24
C LEU A 645 18.38 -16.71 -27.45
N GLU A 646 19.19 -15.70 -27.23
CA GLU A 646 20.41 -15.83 -26.44
C GLU A 646 20.04 -16.14 -24.99
N TRP A 647 19.14 -15.35 -24.41
CA TRP A 647 18.67 -15.55 -23.05
C TRP A 647 17.87 -16.87 -22.90
N PHE A 648 17.04 -17.20 -23.88
CA PHE A 648 16.31 -18.46 -23.90
C PHE A 648 17.28 -19.66 -23.78
N ASN A 649 18.37 -19.67 -24.57
CA ASN A 649 19.37 -20.72 -24.52
C ASN A 649 20.14 -20.72 -23.19
N GLU A 650 20.41 -19.56 -22.60
CA GLU A 650 21.02 -19.46 -21.27
C GLU A 650 20.14 -20.07 -20.19
N VAL A 651 18.86 -19.69 -20.12
CA VAL A 651 17.90 -20.23 -19.15
C VAL A 651 17.72 -21.73 -19.34
N GLN A 652 17.57 -22.21 -20.59
CA GLN A 652 17.47 -23.63 -20.91
C GLN A 652 18.71 -24.39 -20.47
N SER A 653 19.88 -23.84 -20.68
CA SER A 653 21.15 -24.44 -20.28
C SER A 653 21.31 -24.47 -18.74
N SER A 654 20.95 -23.37 -18.07
CA SER A 654 20.97 -23.26 -16.60
C SER A 654 20.03 -24.28 -15.95
N TRP A 655 18.85 -24.44 -16.50
CA TRP A 655 17.89 -25.42 -15.98
C TRP A 655 18.21 -26.88 -16.38
N GLY A 656 19.01 -27.08 -17.45
CA GLY A 656 19.30 -28.41 -17.99
C GLY A 656 18.06 -29.09 -18.56
N LEU A 657 17.06 -28.35 -18.98
CA LEU A 657 15.72 -28.83 -19.39
C LEU A 657 15.37 -28.29 -20.77
N PRO A 658 14.83 -29.14 -21.66
CA PRO A 658 14.33 -28.64 -22.94
C PRO A 658 13.03 -27.88 -22.73
N MET A 659 12.97 -26.67 -23.29
CA MET A 659 11.80 -25.80 -23.26
C MET A 659 11.24 -25.55 -24.66
N LEU A 660 9.98 -25.13 -24.76
CA LEU A 660 9.38 -24.65 -26.00
C LEU A 660 9.64 -23.14 -26.15
N ASN A 661 10.14 -22.72 -27.31
CA ASN A 661 10.33 -21.32 -27.63
C ASN A 661 9.08 -20.75 -28.33
N GLU A 662 7.98 -20.76 -27.62
CA GLU A 662 6.68 -20.32 -28.11
C GLU A 662 5.99 -19.43 -27.07
N THR A 663 5.31 -18.40 -27.53
CA THR A 663 4.44 -17.57 -26.67
C THR A 663 3.22 -18.37 -26.31
N GLY A 664 2.95 -18.52 -25.02
CA GLY A 664 1.78 -19.23 -24.51
C GLY A 664 0.50 -18.39 -24.54
N LEU A 665 -0.58 -18.99 -24.03
CA LEU A 665 -1.82 -18.29 -23.72
C LEU A 665 -1.64 -17.45 -22.43
N ASP A 666 -2.21 -16.27 -22.42
CA ASP A 666 -2.42 -15.45 -21.21
C ASP A 666 -3.57 -16.00 -20.36
N ALA A 667 -3.78 -15.45 -19.18
CA ALA A 667 -4.85 -15.90 -18.27
C ALA A 667 -6.24 -15.92 -18.92
N ALA A 668 -6.55 -14.88 -19.69
CA ALA A 668 -7.82 -14.82 -20.45
C ALA A 668 -7.90 -15.91 -21.54
N GLY A 669 -6.81 -16.15 -22.25
CA GLY A 669 -6.68 -17.20 -23.24
C GLY A 669 -6.81 -18.59 -22.60
N ILE A 670 -6.17 -18.81 -21.45
CA ILE A 670 -6.25 -20.06 -20.69
C ILE A 670 -7.71 -20.34 -20.25
N LEU A 671 -8.39 -19.36 -19.65
CA LEU A 671 -9.77 -19.54 -19.21
C LEU A 671 -10.73 -19.74 -20.39
N ARG A 672 -10.51 -19.06 -21.52
CA ARG A 672 -11.31 -19.28 -22.75
C ARG A 672 -11.07 -20.66 -23.35
N ALA A 673 -9.84 -21.10 -23.43
CA ALA A 673 -9.50 -22.44 -23.90
C ALA A 673 -10.09 -23.53 -22.99
N ALA A 674 -10.06 -23.31 -21.66
CA ALA A 674 -10.71 -24.19 -20.70
C ALA A 674 -12.23 -24.24 -20.90
N ALA A 675 -12.90 -23.11 -21.02
CA ALA A 675 -14.34 -23.03 -21.31
C ALA A 675 -14.71 -23.62 -22.66
N GLY A 676 -13.82 -23.54 -23.65
CA GLY A 676 -13.93 -24.17 -24.96
C GLY A 676 -13.74 -25.70 -24.95
N GLY A 677 -13.20 -26.26 -23.83
CA GLY A 677 -12.83 -27.68 -23.75
C GLY A 677 -11.55 -28.04 -24.54
N GLU A 678 -10.67 -27.06 -24.72
CA GLU A 678 -9.40 -27.19 -25.43
C GLU A 678 -8.25 -27.53 -24.49
N LEU A 679 -8.46 -27.45 -23.16
CA LEU A 679 -7.47 -27.84 -22.15
C LEU A 679 -7.76 -29.24 -21.60
N ASP A 680 -6.74 -30.08 -21.53
CA ASP A 680 -6.77 -31.38 -20.88
C ASP A 680 -6.36 -31.32 -19.39
N GLY A 681 -5.68 -30.29 -18.99
CA GLY A 681 -5.31 -30.07 -17.60
C GLY A 681 -5.02 -28.62 -17.25
N LEU A 682 -5.26 -28.26 -15.98
CA LEU A 682 -4.97 -26.95 -15.43
C LEU A 682 -4.39 -27.07 -14.02
N PHE A 683 -3.29 -26.37 -13.78
CA PHE A 683 -2.67 -26.26 -12.45
C PHE A 683 -2.90 -24.86 -11.89
N LEU A 684 -3.59 -24.77 -10.76
CA LEU A 684 -3.84 -23.55 -10.00
C LEU A 684 -2.89 -23.48 -8.80
N MET A 685 -2.08 -22.43 -8.72
CA MET A 685 -1.17 -22.16 -7.60
C MET A 685 -1.64 -20.90 -6.85
N ASP A 686 -2.18 -21.09 -5.64
CA ASP A 686 -2.65 -20.04 -4.72
C ASP A 686 -3.56 -18.98 -5.36
N THR A 687 -4.33 -19.37 -6.39
CA THR A 687 -5.22 -18.47 -7.13
C THR A 687 -6.66 -19.02 -7.16
N ASP A 688 -7.63 -18.11 -7.18
CA ASP A 688 -9.06 -18.42 -7.20
C ASP A 688 -9.76 -17.74 -8.39
N PRO A 689 -9.69 -18.31 -9.60
CA PRO A 689 -10.37 -17.75 -10.76
C PRO A 689 -11.85 -17.45 -10.55
N ILE A 690 -12.59 -18.26 -9.77
CA ILE A 690 -14.02 -18.03 -9.53
C ILE A 690 -14.25 -16.72 -8.79
N MET A 691 -13.41 -16.38 -7.80
CA MET A 691 -13.58 -15.19 -6.97
C MET A 691 -12.84 -13.95 -7.51
N GLU A 692 -11.78 -14.16 -8.28
CA GLU A 692 -10.88 -13.07 -8.66
C GLU A 692 -11.04 -12.64 -10.13
N TRP A 693 -11.61 -13.50 -10.99
CA TRP A 693 -11.85 -13.16 -12.39
C TRP A 693 -13.09 -12.25 -12.52
N PRO A 694 -13.09 -11.24 -13.41
CA PRO A 694 -14.22 -10.33 -13.56
C PRO A 694 -15.56 -10.97 -13.90
N ASP A 695 -15.54 -12.13 -14.59
CA ASP A 695 -16.72 -12.91 -14.95
C ASP A 695 -16.65 -14.27 -14.25
N GLU A 696 -17.36 -14.37 -13.12
CA GLU A 696 -17.41 -15.56 -12.28
C GLU A 696 -17.97 -16.76 -13.05
N ASP A 697 -18.98 -16.56 -13.89
CA ASP A 697 -19.66 -17.63 -14.64
C ASP A 697 -18.71 -18.24 -15.68
N VAL A 698 -17.95 -17.41 -16.38
CA VAL A 698 -16.90 -17.87 -17.32
C VAL A 698 -15.82 -18.66 -16.59
N ALA A 699 -15.34 -18.18 -15.44
CA ALA A 699 -14.34 -18.90 -14.67
C ALA A 699 -14.88 -20.25 -14.16
N ARG A 700 -16.09 -20.28 -13.66
CA ARG A 700 -16.76 -21.50 -13.16
C ARG A 700 -16.97 -22.52 -14.27
N GLU A 701 -17.45 -22.08 -15.45
CA GLU A 701 -17.61 -22.94 -16.62
C GLU A 701 -16.27 -23.49 -17.12
N ALA A 702 -15.24 -22.64 -17.14
CA ALA A 702 -13.89 -23.02 -17.53
C ALA A 702 -13.36 -24.16 -16.63
N LEU A 703 -13.40 -23.99 -15.31
CA LEU A 703 -12.89 -25.00 -14.38
C LEU A 703 -13.70 -26.31 -14.42
N ALA A 704 -15.00 -26.23 -14.62
CA ALA A 704 -15.87 -27.41 -14.69
C ALA A 704 -15.63 -28.29 -15.95
N ARG A 705 -15.05 -27.73 -17.00
CA ARG A 705 -14.79 -28.42 -18.27
C ARG A 705 -13.39 -29.03 -18.38
N VAL A 706 -12.45 -28.61 -17.53
CA VAL A 706 -11.08 -29.16 -17.54
C VAL A 706 -11.10 -30.61 -17.04
N PRO A 707 -10.60 -31.57 -17.81
CA PRO A 707 -10.59 -32.98 -17.43
C PRO A 707 -9.75 -33.30 -16.18
N PHE A 708 -8.69 -32.53 -15.91
CA PHE A 708 -7.87 -32.68 -14.71
C PHE A 708 -7.50 -31.32 -14.15
N LEU A 709 -7.91 -31.05 -12.91
CA LEU A 709 -7.64 -29.82 -12.19
C LEU A 709 -6.82 -30.10 -10.92
N LEU A 710 -5.60 -29.55 -10.86
CA LEU A 710 -4.74 -29.56 -9.68
C LEU A 710 -4.78 -28.20 -9.01
N ALA A 711 -4.94 -28.17 -7.69
CA ALA A 711 -4.79 -26.95 -6.90
C ALA A 711 -3.72 -27.14 -5.83
N GLN A 712 -2.77 -26.21 -5.77
CA GLN A 712 -1.89 -25.99 -4.62
C GLN A 712 -2.37 -24.74 -3.92
N THR A 713 -2.80 -24.85 -2.68
CA THR A 713 -3.39 -23.69 -1.97
C THR A 713 -3.44 -23.89 -0.46
N ALA A 714 -3.36 -22.77 0.24
CA ALA A 714 -3.54 -22.72 1.68
C ALA A 714 -5.02 -22.81 2.11
N LEU A 715 -5.96 -22.41 1.25
CA LEU A 715 -7.37 -22.21 1.58
C LEU A 715 -8.29 -23.06 0.70
N LEU A 716 -9.38 -23.57 1.26
CA LEU A 716 -10.39 -24.27 0.50
C LEU A 716 -11.30 -23.27 -0.22
N THR A 717 -10.78 -22.68 -1.30
CA THR A 717 -11.46 -21.67 -2.11
C THR A 717 -12.53 -22.31 -3.03
N PRO A 718 -13.48 -21.52 -3.58
CA PRO A 718 -14.41 -22.01 -4.59
C PRO A 718 -13.77 -22.70 -5.79
N SER A 719 -12.64 -22.19 -6.28
CA SER A 719 -11.89 -22.84 -7.37
C SER A 719 -11.20 -24.12 -6.91
N ALA A 720 -10.60 -24.13 -5.71
CA ALA A 720 -10.00 -25.33 -5.13
C ALA A 720 -11.03 -26.46 -4.94
N GLN A 721 -12.27 -26.13 -4.60
CA GLN A 721 -13.38 -27.11 -4.49
C GLN A 721 -13.72 -27.81 -5.82
N GLN A 722 -13.33 -27.22 -6.97
CA GLN A 722 -13.49 -27.89 -8.27
C GLN A 722 -12.35 -28.88 -8.55
N ALA A 723 -11.21 -28.75 -7.91
CA ALA A 723 -10.01 -29.57 -8.19
C ALA A 723 -10.22 -31.07 -7.96
N ASP A 724 -9.45 -31.88 -8.69
CA ASP A 724 -9.35 -33.32 -8.50
C ASP A 724 -8.39 -33.68 -7.38
N VAL A 725 -7.32 -32.90 -7.26
CA VAL A 725 -6.29 -33.01 -6.20
C VAL A 725 -6.01 -31.65 -5.61
N ILE A 726 -5.98 -31.57 -4.28
CA ILE A 726 -5.56 -30.37 -3.55
C ILE A 726 -4.32 -30.69 -2.73
N LEU A 727 -3.26 -29.92 -2.97
CA LEU A 727 -2.00 -29.97 -2.22
C LEU A 727 -1.99 -28.78 -1.22
N PRO A 728 -1.99 -29.06 0.10
CA PRO A 728 -2.08 -28.02 1.11
C PRO A 728 -0.76 -27.26 1.23
N ALA A 729 -0.79 -25.96 0.90
CA ALA A 729 0.34 -25.07 0.99
C ALA A 729 0.35 -24.25 2.30
N ALA A 730 1.51 -23.76 2.68
CA ALA A 730 1.68 -22.75 3.70
C ALA A 730 0.99 -21.43 3.28
N GLY A 731 0.61 -20.64 4.24
CA GLY A 731 0.04 -19.32 3.96
C GLY A 731 1.02 -18.19 4.31
N VAL A 732 0.60 -16.97 4.03
CA VAL A 732 1.41 -15.75 4.02
C VAL A 732 2.38 -15.56 5.20
N PHE A 733 2.00 -15.89 6.42
CA PHE A 733 2.87 -15.75 7.59
C PHE A 733 3.42 -17.11 8.10
N GLU A 734 3.13 -18.17 7.38
CA GLU A 734 3.54 -19.54 7.67
C GLU A 734 4.74 -19.97 6.84
N GLU A 735 5.13 -19.18 5.85
CA GLU A 735 6.23 -19.45 4.93
C GLU A 735 7.39 -18.46 5.08
N SER A 736 8.54 -18.84 4.55
CA SER A 736 9.70 -17.98 4.35
C SER A 736 9.99 -17.91 2.86
N GLY A 737 10.40 -16.75 2.39
CA GLY A 737 10.70 -16.52 0.98
C GLY A 737 10.98 -15.06 0.73
N SER A 738 10.74 -14.62 -0.49
CA SER A 738 10.91 -13.21 -0.87
C SER A 738 9.81 -12.71 -1.79
N LEU A 739 9.59 -11.40 -1.76
CA LEU A 739 8.71 -10.67 -2.67
C LEU A 739 9.48 -9.54 -3.36
N THR A 740 9.15 -9.24 -4.60
CA THR A 740 9.68 -8.08 -5.32
C THR A 740 8.63 -6.99 -5.38
N ASN A 741 8.88 -5.87 -4.70
CA ASN A 741 7.94 -4.76 -4.68
C ASN A 741 7.89 -3.99 -6.02
N LEU A 742 7.00 -3.00 -6.12
CA LEU A 742 6.79 -2.23 -7.36
C LEU A 742 8.02 -1.46 -7.85
N GLU A 743 8.99 -1.11 -6.98
CA GLU A 743 10.26 -0.49 -7.38
C GLU A 743 11.34 -1.51 -7.79
N GLY A 744 11.05 -2.82 -7.72
CA GLY A 744 12.02 -3.90 -8.00
C GLY A 744 12.92 -4.25 -6.82
N ARG A 745 12.53 -3.88 -5.62
CA ARG A 745 13.24 -4.26 -4.38
C ARG A 745 12.79 -5.63 -3.94
N VAL A 746 13.73 -6.56 -3.86
CA VAL A 746 13.48 -7.88 -3.28
C VAL A 746 13.51 -7.75 -1.75
N GLN A 747 12.48 -8.26 -1.09
CA GLN A 747 12.27 -8.15 0.36
C GLN A 747 11.96 -9.52 0.95
N THR A 748 12.59 -9.86 2.06
CA THR A 748 12.45 -11.17 2.72
C THR A 748 11.18 -11.24 3.56
N LEU A 749 10.45 -12.35 3.43
CA LEU A 749 9.35 -12.76 4.30
C LEU A 749 9.86 -13.60 5.46
N GLY A 750 9.44 -13.27 6.67
CA GLY A 750 9.73 -14.06 7.85
C GLY A 750 8.54 -14.94 8.25
N ARG A 751 8.79 -16.23 8.44
CA ARG A 751 7.80 -17.15 9.03
C ARG A 751 7.51 -16.76 10.47
N ALA A 752 6.28 -16.40 10.76
CA ALA A 752 5.83 -15.96 12.08
C ALA A 752 4.88 -16.96 12.76
N VAL A 753 4.24 -17.83 11.98
CA VAL A 753 3.27 -18.82 12.42
C VAL A 753 3.72 -20.19 11.92
N GLU A 754 3.46 -21.24 12.69
CA GLU A 754 3.74 -22.61 12.26
C GLU A 754 2.72 -23.06 11.20
N ILE A 755 3.20 -23.86 10.25
CA ILE A 755 2.34 -24.44 9.20
C ILE A 755 1.38 -25.45 9.85
N PRO A 756 0.06 -25.36 9.62
CA PRO A 756 -0.89 -26.22 10.26
C PRO A 756 -0.99 -27.61 9.61
N GLY A 757 -1.15 -28.63 10.46
CA GLY A 757 -1.40 -30.01 10.03
C GLY A 757 -0.26 -30.61 9.23
N GLU A 758 -0.57 -31.14 8.04
CA GLU A 758 0.39 -31.73 7.09
C GLU A 758 0.71 -30.80 5.92
N ALA A 759 0.25 -29.50 5.95
CA ALA A 759 0.60 -28.55 4.92
C ALA A 759 2.11 -28.30 4.87
N ARG A 760 2.62 -27.89 3.71
CA ARG A 760 4.05 -27.66 3.47
C ARG A 760 4.30 -26.30 2.85
N ASP A 761 5.54 -25.85 2.88
CA ASP A 761 5.97 -24.70 2.07
C ASP A 761 5.64 -24.94 0.60
N GLY A 762 5.13 -23.94 -0.10
CA GLY A 762 4.73 -24.05 -1.49
C GLY A 762 5.90 -24.38 -2.42
N TRP A 763 7.09 -23.82 -2.14
CA TRP A 763 8.32 -24.14 -2.88
C TRP A 763 8.73 -25.62 -2.72
N ASP A 764 8.52 -26.25 -1.54
CA ASP A 764 8.84 -27.65 -1.28
C ASP A 764 7.92 -28.58 -2.08
N ILE A 765 6.62 -28.27 -2.11
CA ILE A 765 5.63 -28.99 -2.91
C ILE A 765 6.01 -28.95 -4.41
N LEU A 766 6.36 -27.78 -4.93
CA LEU A 766 6.75 -27.59 -6.32
C LEU A 766 8.06 -28.31 -6.65
N ALA A 767 9.02 -28.32 -5.75
CA ALA A 767 10.28 -29.05 -5.91
C ALA A 767 10.04 -30.56 -5.98
N GLU A 768 9.24 -31.12 -5.06
CA GLU A 768 8.93 -32.54 -5.04
C GLU A 768 8.12 -32.96 -6.27
N LEU A 769 7.14 -32.14 -6.67
CA LEU A 769 6.38 -32.39 -7.89
C LEU A 769 7.29 -32.31 -9.13
N SER A 770 8.21 -31.35 -9.19
CA SER A 770 9.18 -31.20 -10.28
C SER A 770 10.09 -32.41 -10.41
N ASN A 771 10.54 -33.00 -9.30
CA ASN A 771 11.36 -34.21 -9.31
C ASN A 771 10.66 -35.38 -10.01
N ARG A 772 9.34 -35.50 -9.90
CA ARG A 772 8.55 -36.54 -10.58
C ARG A 772 8.49 -36.34 -12.09
N PHE A 773 8.77 -35.13 -12.59
CA PHE A 773 8.85 -34.82 -14.02
C PHE A 773 10.28 -34.74 -14.56
N GLY A 774 11.25 -35.21 -13.78
CA GLY A 774 12.64 -35.27 -14.20
C GLY A 774 13.42 -33.97 -14.00
N VAL A 775 12.84 -33.01 -13.31
CA VAL A 775 13.51 -31.78 -12.86
C VAL A 775 14.13 -32.06 -11.49
N VAL A 776 15.22 -32.83 -11.50
CA VAL A 776 15.82 -33.35 -10.26
C VAL A 776 16.54 -32.22 -9.52
N GLN A 777 15.99 -31.79 -8.39
CA GLN A 777 16.65 -30.86 -7.46
C GLN A 777 16.21 -31.10 -6.03
N THR A 778 17.11 -30.83 -5.10
CA THR A 778 16.86 -30.94 -3.69
C THR A 778 17.17 -29.58 -3.06
N TYR A 779 16.16 -28.93 -2.50
CA TYR A 779 16.32 -27.69 -1.77
C TYR A 779 16.10 -27.96 -0.29
N GLU A 780 16.96 -27.40 0.55
CA GLU A 780 16.84 -27.50 2.01
C GLU A 780 16.04 -26.33 2.60
N SER A 781 15.87 -25.24 1.86
CA SER A 781 15.14 -24.05 2.29
C SER A 781 14.82 -23.12 1.12
N ALA A 782 13.88 -22.19 1.31
CA ALA A 782 13.60 -21.12 0.36
C ALA A 782 14.86 -20.30 0.03
N ALA A 783 15.77 -20.11 0.98
CA ALA A 783 17.02 -19.37 0.76
C ALA A 783 17.93 -20.03 -0.29
N VAL A 784 17.91 -21.37 -0.41
CA VAL A 784 18.65 -22.08 -1.45
C VAL A 784 18.04 -21.85 -2.82
N VAL A 785 16.70 -21.79 -2.90
CA VAL A 785 15.98 -21.42 -4.13
C VAL A 785 16.29 -19.97 -4.50
N SER A 786 16.25 -19.04 -3.52
CA SER A 786 16.62 -17.62 -3.74
C SER A 786 18.03 -17.48 -4.29
N GLN A 787 18.99 -18.30 -3.82
CA GLN A 787 20.37 -18.28 -4.33
C GLN A 787 20.40 -18.75 -5.79
N GLU A 788 19.69 -19.81 -6.14
CA GLU A 788 19.59 -20.26 -7.54
C GLU A 788 18.98 -19.20 -8.45
N ILE A 789 17.93 -18.51 -7.97
CA ILE A 789 17.32 -17.39 -8.69
C ILE A 789 18.37 -16.29 -8.92
N ALA A 790 19.12 -15.90 -7.89
CA ALA A 790 20.17 -14.88 -7.99
C ALA A 790 21.24 -15.26 -9.01
N ASP A 791 21.67 -16.52 -9.01
CA ASP A 791 22.68 -17.04 -9.93
C ASP A 791 22.15 -17.11 -11.38
N THR A 792 20.89 -17.46 -11.56
CA THR A 792 20.25 -17.56 -12.87
C THR A 792 19.97 -16.19 -13.46
N LEU A 793 19.37 -15.26 -12.69
CA LEU A 793 18.91 -13.97 -13.20
C LEU A 793 20.00 -12.92 -13.29
N ARG A 794 21.05 -13.02 -12.50
CA ARG A 794 22.16 -12.04 -12.42
C ARG A 794 21.69 -10.60 -12.18
N LEU A 795 20.50 -10.40 -11.65
CA LEU A 795 19.94 -9.08 -11.34
C LEU A 795 20.59 -8.52 -10.07
N SER A 796 21.00 -7.27 -10.10
CA SER A 796 21.65 -6.58 -8.96
C SER A 796 20.80 -6.54 -7.70
N ALA A 797 19.48 -6.48 -7.84
CA ALA A 797 18.54 -6.52 -6.72
C ALA A 797 18.60 -7.87 -5.95
N TRP A 798 18.81 -8.97 -6.64
CA TRP A 798 18.96 -10.30 -6.06
C TRP A 798 20.33 -10.53 -5.43
N GLN A 799 21.38 -9.93 -5.98
CA GLN A 799 22.73 -9.98 -5.39
C GLN A 799 22.81 -9.22 -4.06
N ALA A 800 21.89 -8.30 -3.81
CA ALA A 800 21.79 -7.55 -2.56
C ALA A 800 20.99 -8.26 -1.46
N LEU A 801 20.36 -9.41 -1.74
CA LEU A 801 19.61 -10.23 -0.81
C LEU A 801 20.52 -10.83 0.27
N GLY A 802 20.92 -10.22 1.25
CA GLY A 802 21.87 -10.62 2.29
C GLY A 802 22.69 -9.45 2.80
N GLN A 803 22.57 -8.29 2.12
CA GLN A 803 23.26 -7.06 2.53
C GLN A 803 22.36 -6.09 3.29
N PHE A 804 21.12 -6.49 3.66
CA PHE A 804 20.30 -5.66 4.55
C PHE A 804 20.95 -5.65 5.93
N PRO A 805 21.36 -4.48 6.44
CA PRO A 805 21.87 -4.41 7.80
C PRO A 805 20.75 -4.91 8.73
N GLU A 806 21.01 -6.03 9.41
CA GLU A 806 20.27 -6.35 10.61
C GLU A 806 20.36 -5.11 11.49
N ARG A 807 19.22 -4.49 11.75
CA ARG A 807 19.17 -3.40 12.71
C ARG A 807 19.56 -4.02 14.04
N GLU A 808 20.72 -3.63 14.57
CA GLU A 808 21.04 -3.95 15.95
C GLU A 808 19.81 -3.56 16.81
N PRO A 809 19.30 -4.46 17.64
CA PRO A 809 18.18 -4.14 18.53
C PRO A 809 18.59 -2.91 19.33
N ALA A 810 17.70 -1.94 19.43
CA ALA A 810 17.94 -0.70 20.17
C ALA A 810 18.51 -1.05 21.57
N PRO A 811 19.61 -0.44 21.98
CA PRO A 811 20.37 -0.86 23.18
C PRO A 811 19.55 -0.85 24.49
N GLU A 812 18.37 -0.28 24.50
CA GLU A 812 17.56 -0.09 25.72
C GLU A 812 16.72 -1.31 26.18
N GLN A 813 16.58 -2.35 25.37
CA GLN A 813 15.77 -3.51 25.80
C GLN A 813 16.56 -4.64 26.50
N ARG A 814 17.88 -4.62 26.44
CA ARG A 814 18.71 -5.70 27.03
C ARG A 814 19.09 -5.49 28.51
N GLU A 815 19.04 -4.27 29.05
CA GLU A 815 19.47 -4.05 30.44
C GLU A 815 18.39 -4.20 31.51
N LEU A 816 17.12 -4.37 31.13
CA LEU A 816 16.03 -4.48 32.13
C LEU A 816 15.72 -5.92 32.59
N VAL A 817 16.29 -6.93 31.95
CA VAL A 817 15.97 -8.34 32.27
C VAL A 817 16.99 -8.98 33.25
N THR A 818 18.17 -8.39 33.45
CA THR A 818 19.22 -8.98 34.30
C THR A 818 19.35 -8.40 35.72
N ALA A 819 18.57 -7.38 36.07
CA ALA A 819 18.65 -6.74 37.42
C ALA A 819 17.61 -7.23 38.44
N GLY A 820 16.88 -8.31 38.16
CA GLY A 820 15.81 -8.84 39.01
C GLY A 820 16.12 -10.20 39.68
N GLY A 821 17.37 -10.58 39.84
CA GLY A 821 17.75 -11.84 40.51
C GLY A 821 18.72 -11.62 41.66
N GLY A 822 18.19 -11.32 42.89
CA GLY A 822 19.04 -11.34 44.11
C GLY A 822 18.55 -10.41 45.20
N ALA A 823 17.78 -10.93 46.12
CA ALA A 823 17.43 -10.69 47.52
C ALA A 823 15.95 -10.51 47.76
#